data_091b876fa1ba57ffc30bc469ae0b3ad5
#
_entry.id   091b876fa1ba57ffc30bc469ae0b3ad5
#
_cell.length_a   1.000
_cell.length_b   1.000
_cell.length_c   1.000
_cell.angle_alpha   90.00
_cell.angle_beta   90.00
_cell.angle_gamma   90.00
#
_symmetry.space_group_name_H-M   'P 1'
#
loop_
_entity.id
_entity.type
_entity.pdbx_description
1 polymer ?
#
loop_
_entity_poly.entity_id
_entity_poly.type
_entity_poly.pdbx_seq_one_letter_code
_entity_poly.pdbx_strand_id
1 'polypeptide(L)'
;MAIFKVNGQSVQPEKNQKLLRFLRDELHLTSVKDGCSEGACGACTVIIDGKTCKACVPDTDSLDGREIITVEGLTEWEQQVYTYAYGKAGAVQCGFCIPGMVMCTKALLDENMEPTDDEIRYALRNNYCRCTGYVKIMDAVRLAAKILKAGEIPDDGDPNWTLGNRVARIDVEEKVLGYGKYPDDFYLDGMLYGVALRSKYARARVLSIDTSRAKALPGVEAVVTAEDIPGENKIGHLKHDQYTLIPVGSLVHYLGDAIALVAAKDRETAEKAIKLIKVEYEALPHVHTIEEAAAPDAPKVFDEEENNICAHKHISRGNAEEAIRNSKYVISHHFETPWTEHAFLEPECAVAFYDEDGDVFIYSTDQSAHQTLHECSLLLGTDKVKVQNALVGGGFGGKEDMTVQHLAALLTYVTKKPVKVKFTRAESLLVHPKRHPFYMDMTMGCDEDGNIMGVKASVTSDTGAFASLGGPVLERACTHAAGPYHYENFEIEGTAYYTNNPPAGAFRGFGVTQTCFATETLLNMMADKVGITPWEIRYRNAIRPGEVLPNGQIVDDSTGLVETLEAVKEDYDAAMAAGKPVGIGCAMKNAGVGVGIPDTGRVKLIVEDDEKLHIYSGASCIGQGLGTVLVQMIVTNTDIRQEDIVYERSNTWISPDSGTTSGSRQTLVTGEACRRACEKLDRKSTRLNSSHEWISRMPSSA
;
A
#
# COMPACT_ATOMS: atom_id res chain seq x y z
N MET A 1 15.53 38.63 1.69
CA MET A 1 15.80 37.21 1.95
C MET A 1 16.13 37.04 3.42
N ALA A 2 15.38 36.23 4.12
CA ALA A 2 15.51 36.03 5.56
C ALA A 2 16.78 35.21 5.89
N ILE A 3 17.38 35.50 7.06
CA ILE A 3 18.45 34.71 7.64
C ILE A 3 17.89 34.03 8.89
N PHE A 4 17.97 32.70 8.94
CA PHE A 4 17.47 31.91 10.07
C PHE A 4 18.42 30.73 10.37
N LYS A 5 18.16 30.02 11.45
CA LYS A 5 18.97 28.85 11.80
C LYS A 5 18.22 27.57 11.50
N VAL A 6 18.96 26.57 11.00
CA VAL A 6 18.48 25.19 10.85
C VAL A 6 19.48 24.27 11.57
N ASN A 7 19.01 23.55 12.59
CA ASN A 7 19.84 22.67 13.42
C ASN A 7 21.11 23.39 13.96
N GLY A 8 20.94 24.64 14.42
CA GLY A 8 22.01 25.49 14.94
C GLY A 8 22.88 26.19 13.89
N GLN A 9 22.77 25.86 12.61
CA GLN A 9 23.53 26.47 11.52
C GLN A 9 22.77 27.62 10.88
N SER A 10 23.43 28.78 10.66
CA SER A 10 22.81 29.93 9.99
C SER A 10 22.74 29.68 8.49
N VAL A 11 21.55 29.89 7.93
CA VAL A 11 21.26 29.66 6.49
C VAL A 11 20.55 30.86 5.90
N GLN A 12 20.71 31.07 4.58
CA GLN A 12 20.03 32.11 3.81
C GLN A 12 19.60 31.52 2.46
N PRO A 13 18.30 31.27 2.23
CA PRO A 13 17.79 30.81 0.93
C PRO A 13 18.11 31.82 -0.19
N GLU A 14 18.37 31.34 -1.40
CA GLU A 14 18.61 32.21 -2.57
C GLU A 14 17.32 32.88 -3.08
N LYS A 15 16.16 32.27 -2.81
CA LYS A 15 14.84 32.75 -3.20
C LYS A 15 13.80 32.46 -2.13
N ASN A 16 12.70 33.23 -2.14
CA ASN A 16 11.55 32.88 -1.31
C ASN A 16 10.86 31.62 -1.83
N GLN A 17 10.66 30.64 -0.95
CA GLN A 17 10.01 29.35 -1.26
C GLN A 17 9.44 28.72 0.01
N LYS A 18 8.67 27.63 -0.12
CA LYS A 18 8.21 26.87 1.04
C LYS A 18 9.37 26.29 1.83
N LEU A 19 9.35 26.40 3.16
CA LEU A 19 10.40 25.83 4.02
C LEU A 19 10.65 24.34 3.73
N LEU A 20 9.60 23.57 3.44
CA LEU A 20 9.72 22.18 3.05
C LEU A 20 10.66 21.98 1.86
N ARG A 21 10.55 22.82 0.82
CA ARG A 21 11.39 22.72 -0.38
C ARG A 21 12.84 23.09 -0.05
N PHE A 22 13.03 24.17 0.68
CA PHE A 22 14.36 24.59 1.12
C PHE A 22 15.08 23.48 1.93
N LEU A 23 14.40 22.90 2.93
CA LEU A 23 14.98 21.85 3.77
C LEU A 23 15.33 20.59 2.97
N ARG A 24 14.45 20.17 2.03
CA ARG A 24 14.65 18.94 1.26
C ARG A 24 15.56 19.11 0.05
N ASP A 25 15.27 20.13 -0.77
CA ASP A 25 15.86 20.24 -2.10
C ASP A 25 17.21 20.97 -2.09
N GLU A 26 17.47 21.84 -1.09
CA GLU A 26 18.73 22.58 -0.95
C GLU A 26 19.60 22.05 0.21
N LEU A 27 19.01 21.74 1.37
CA LEU A 27 19.78 21.24 2.52
C LEU A 27 19.81 19.72 2.63
N HIS A 28 19.07 19.00 1.79
CA HIS A 28 18.96 17.54 1.76
C HIS A 28 18.57 16.91 3.11
N LEU A 29 17.79 17.63 3.95
CA LEU A 29 17.26 17.13 5.21
C LEU A 29 16.02 16.27 4.94
N THR A 30 16.25 15.00 4.63
CA THR A 30 15.23 14.09 4.12
C THR A 30 14.34 13.50 5.20
N SER A 31 14.61 13.70 6.50
CA SER A 31 13.69 13.36 7.59
C SER A 31 12.37 14.14 7.47
N VAL A 32 12.42 15.34 6.87
CA VAL A 32 11.25 16.18 6.61
C VAL A 32 10.51 15.64 5.38
N LYS A 33 9.57 14.71 5.58
CA LYS A 33 8.88 13.99 4.49
C LYS A 33 7.77 14.83 3.86
N ASP A 34 7.64 14.76 2.52
CA ASP A 34 6.58 15.44 1.78
C ASP A 34 5.43 14.48 1.42
N GLY A 35 4.41 14.44 2.26
CA GLY A 35 3.23 13.59 2.07
C GLY A 35 2.04 14.27 1.37
N CYS A 36 1.86 15.59 1.53
CA CYS A 36 0.72 16.28 0.91
C CYS A 36 1.03 17.66 0.36
N SER A 37 2.08 18.35 0.83
CA SER A 37 2.40 19.76 0.50
C SER A 37 1.27 20.78 0.78
N GLU A 38 0.21 20.40 1.53
CA GLU A 38 -1.04 21.16 1.72
C GLU A 38 -1.34 21.47 3.20
N GLY A 39 -0.39 21.25 4.10
CA GLY A 39 -0.59 21.49 5.53
C GLY A 39 -1.48 20.46 6.25
N ALA A 40 -1.87 19.34 5.63
CA ALA A 40 -2.80 18.37 6.22
C ALA A 40 -2.09 17.25 7.00
N CYS A 41 -1.19 16.48 6.37
CA CYS A 41 -0.75 15.16 6.87
C CYS A 41 0.23 15.18 8.05
N GLY A 42 1.00 16.24 8.24
CA GLY A 42 1.99 16.37 9.32
C GLY A 42 3.31 15.61 9.13
N ALA A 43 3.51 14.89 8.02
CA ALA A 43 4.77 14.17 7.76
C ALA A 43 6.00 15.10 7.70
N CYS A 44 5.79 16.37 7.36
CA CYS A 44 6.80 17.42 7.30
C CYS A 44 6.92 18.25 8.58
N THR A 45 6.50 17.75 9.74
CA THR A 45 6.57 18.50 10.99
C THR A 45 8.02 18.73 11.41
N VAL A 46 8.33 20.00 11.73
CA VAL A 46 9.58 20.48 12.31
C VAL A 46 9.25 21.28 13.56
N ILE A 47 10.25 21.66 14.35
CA ILE A 47 10.09 22.59 15.47
C ILE A 47 10.64 23.95 15.04
N ILE A 48 9.85 25.02 15.23
CA ILE A 48 10.27 26.41 15.02
C ILE A 48 10.11 27.15 16.35
N ASP A 49 11.19 27.66 16.91
CA ASP A 49 11.23 28.33 18.21
C ASP A 49 10.49 27.54 19.31
N GLY A 50 10.76 26.25 19.42
CA GLY A 50 10.18 25.36 20.42
C GLY A 50 8.76 24.87 20.12
N LYS A 51 8.13 25.25 19.00
CA LYS A 51 6.76 24.84 18.65
C LYS A 51 6.71 24.05 17.37
N THR A 52 5.84 23.04 17.32
CA THR A 52 5.62 22.25 16.10
C THR A 52 5.03 23.08 14.97
N CYS A 53 5.61 22.93 13.77
CA CYS A 53 5.13 23.56 12.55
C CYS A 53 5.24 22.57 11.37
N LYS A 54 4.29 22.60 10.45
CA LYS A 54 4.35 21.86 9.20
C LYS A 54 5.19 22.65 8.19
N ALA A 55 6.35 22.16 7.80
CA ALA A 55 7.30 22.88 6.93
C ALA A 55 6.74 23.27 5.56
N CYS A 56 5.68 22.58 5.09
CA CYS A 56 5.01 22.94 3.83
C CYS A 56 4.13 24.22 3.93
N VAL A 57 3.93 24.81 5.12
CA VAL A 57 3.09 25.97 5.32
C VAL A 57 3.86 27.31 5.21
N PRO A 58 4.91 27.56 6.01
CA PRO A 58 5.61 28.83 5.96
C PRO A 58 6.48 28.99 4.70
N ASP A 59 6.56 30.24 4.25
CA ASP A 59 7.53 30.67 3.25
C ASP A 59 8.83 31.10 3.95
N THR A 60 9.99 30.88 3.32
CA THR A 60 11.30 31.16 3.91
C THR A 60 11.49 32.62 4.32
N ASP A 61 10.92 33.59 3.59
CA ASP A 61 11.02 34.99 3.94
C ASP A 61 10.30 35.37 5.26
N SER A 62 9.38 34.53 5.74
CA SER A 62 8.68 34.72 7.01
C SER A 62 9.45 34.25 8.25
N LEU A 63 10.65 33.69 8.06
CA LEU A 63 11.40 32.96 9.08
C LEU A 63 12.64 33.70 9.58
N ASP A 64 12.75 35.03 9.28
CA ASP A 64 13.93 35.80 9.70
C ASP A 64 14.17 35.74 11.21
N GLY A 65 15.41 35.43 11.61
CA GLY A 65 15.83 35.27 13.00
C GLY A 65 15.30 34.02 13.73
N ARG A 66 14.50 33.17 13.08
CA ARG A 66 13.93 31.95 13.70
C ARG A 66 14.93 30.83 13.80
N GLU A 67 14.67 29.88 14.70
CA GLU A 67 15.42 28.64 14.84
C GLU A 67 14.54 27.44 14.49
N ILE A 68 14.99 26.64 13.50
CA ILE A 68 14.30 25.44 13.00
C ILE A 68 15.09 24.21 13.44
N ILE A 69 14.39 23.22 14.01
CA ILE A 69 14.96 21.91 14.37
C ILE A 69 14.23 20.83 13.59
N THR A 70 15.00 19.96 12.92
CA THR A 70 14.56 18.72 12.28
C THR A 70 15.08 17.53 13.06
N VAL A 71 14.73 16.29 12.65
CA VAL A 71 15.23 15.08 13.32
C VAL A 71 16.78 14.99 13.28
N GLU A 72 17.39 15.49 12.22
CA GLU A 72 18.86 15.56 12.09
C GLU A 72 19.52 16.50 13.12
N GLY A 73 18.75 17.37 13.75
CA GLY A 73 19.21 18.28 14.83
C GLY A 73 19.02 17.71 16.24
N LEU A 74 18.54 16.50 16.40
CA LEU A 74 18.42 15.82 17.69
C LEU A 74 19.82 15.46 18.23
N THR A 75 20.00 15.57 19.55
CA THR A 75 21.21 15.07 20.21
C THR A 75 21.33 13.55 20.07
N GLU A 76 22.55 13.00 20.17
CA GLU A 76 22.75 11.54 20.12
C GLU A 76 21.93 10.79 21.16
N TRP A 77 21.78 11.37 22.36
CA TRP A 77 20.92 10.81 23.41
C TRP A 77 19.45 10.75 22.99
N GLU A 78 18.91 11.83 22.47
CA GLU A 78 17.51 11.87 21.98
C GLU A 78 17.28 10.87 20.82
N GLN A 79 18.24 10.76 19.90
CA GLN A 79 18.19 9.79 18.80
C GLN A 79 18.10 8.36 19.35
N GLN A 80 18.93 8.00 20.32
CA GLN A 80 18.91 6.69 20.97
C GLN A 80 17.59 6.45 21.69
N VAL A 81 17.09 7.42 22.47
CA VAL A 81 15.83 7.30 23.22
C VAL A 81 14.65 7.09 22.28
N TYR A 82 14.50 7.93 21.22
CA TYR A 82 13.38 7.79 20.29
C TYR A 82 13.47 6.51 19.47
N THR A 83 14.64 6.13 19.01
CA THR A 83 14.84 4.85 18.30
C THR A 83 14.44 3.67 19.15
N TYR A 84 14.92 3.61 20.40
CA TYR A 84 14.56 2.54 21.33
C TYR A 84 13.05 2.55 21.65
N ALA A 85 12.48 3.71 22.02
CA ALA A 85 11.08 3.79 22.46
C ALA A 85 10.11 3.41 21.34
N TYR A 86 10.31 3.94 20.12
CA TYR A 86 9.45 3.63 18.97
C TYR A 86 9.65 2.18 18.50
N GLY A 87 10.87 1.65 18.55
CA GLY A 87 11.17 0.27 18.23
C GLY A 87 10.52 -0.70 19.22
N LYS A 88 10.77 -0.51 20.52
CA LYS A 88 10.25 -1.37 21.60
C LYS A 88 8.74 -1.39 21.68
N ALA A 89 8.09 -0.23 21.52
CA ALA A 89 6.65 -0.13 21.45
C ALA A 89 6.07 -0.80 20.19
N GLY A 90 6.87 -1.02 19.14
CA GLY A 90 6.39 -1.47 17.83
C GLY A 90 5.59 -0.40 17.10
N ALA A 91 5.93 0.87 17.31
CA ALA A 91 5.25 2.03 16.76
C ALA A 91 5.58 2.33 15.29
N VAL A 92 6.58 1.64 14.72
CA VAL A 92 7.05 1.85 13.36
C VAL A 92 6.53 0.76 12.42
N GLN A 93 5.88 1.17 11.30
CA GLN A 93 5.56 0.28 10.19
C GLN A 93 6.23 0.76 8.91
N CYS A 94 5.53 1.46 8.01
CA CYS A 94 6.18 1.98 6.80
C CYS A 94 7.24 3.05 7.08
N GLY A 95 7.11 3.81 8.18
CA GLY A 95 8.10 4.78 8.66
C GLY A 95 7.89 6.21 8.15
N PHE A 96 7.11 6.42 7.10
CA PHE A 96 7.00 7.71 6.42
C PHE A 96 6.52 8.87 7.32
N CYS A 97 5.60 8.59 8.26
CA CYS A 97 5.09 9.60 9.20
C CYS A 97 5.95 9.75 10.47
N ILE A 98 6.87 8.81 10.74
CA ILE A 98 7.52 8.69 12.05
C ILE A 98 8.46 9.87 12.37
N PRO A 99 9.29 10.39 11.46
CA PRO A 99 10.10 11.57 11.76
C PRO A 99 9.27 12.77 12.24
N GLY A 100 8.14 13.05 11.58
CA GLY A 100 7.21 14.10 12.02
C GLY A 100 6.56 13.81 13.38
N MET A 101 6.26 12.54 13.69
CA MET A 101 5.74 12.12 15.01
C MET A 101 6.82 12.29 16.09
N VAL A 102 8.09 12.00 15.80
CA VAL A 102 9.22 12.21 16.71
C VAL A 102 9.37 13.69 17.05
N MET A 103 9.27 14.58 16.06
CA MET A 103 9.33 16.04 16.32
C MET A 103 8.16 16.52 17.19
N CYS A 104 6.95 15.98 17.01
CA CYS A 104 5.83 16.27 17.90
C CYS A 104 6.06 15.74 19.32
N THR A 105 6.64 14.53 19.44
CA THR A 105 6.99 13.93 20.73
C THR A 105 8.02 14.77 21.45
N LYS A 106 9.09 15.18 20.76
CA LYS A 106 10.12 16.05 21.32
C LYS A 106 9.52 17.35 21.85
N ALA A 107 8.75 18.06 21.02
CA ALA A 107 8.15 19.32 21.43
C ALA A 107 7.24 19.17 22.66
N LEU A 108 6.48 18.09 22.75
CA LEU A 108 5.66 17.76 23.92
C LEU A 108 6.50 17.50 25.16
N LEU A 109 7.58 16.66 25.04
CA LEU A 109 8.39 16.24 26.16
C LEU A 109 9.37 17.35 26.63
N ASP A 110 9.77 18.27 25.76
CA ASP A 110 10.50 19.49 26.16
C ASP A 110 9.63 20.39 27.05
N GLU A 111 8.30 20.41 26.87
CA GLU A 111 7.37 21.19 27.67
C GLU A 111 6.86 20.43 28.91
N ASN A 112 6.52 19.15 28.77
CA ASN A 112 5.95 18.31 29.83
C ASN A 112 6.48 16.87 29.75
N MET A 113 7.33 16.49 30.73
CA MET A 113 7.90 15.14 30.83
C MET A 113 6.95 14.08 31.36
N GLU A 114 5.76 14.44 31.82
CA GLU A 114 4.72 13.53 32.34
C GLU A 114 3.38 13.77 31.66
N PRO A 115 3.30 13.67 30.32
CA PRO A 115 2.10 13.98 29.60
C PRO A 115 1.00 12.96 29.88
N THR A 116 -0.23 13.44 30.04
CA THR A 116 -1.44 12.64 30.07
C THR A 116 -1.73 12.09 28.66
N ASP A 117 -2.57 11.07 28.59
CA ASP A 117 -3.02 10.51 27.30
C ASP A 117 -3.68 11.55 26.39
N ASP A 118 -4.43 12.48 26.97
CA ASP A 118 -5.10 13.54 26.20
C ASP A 118 -4.11 14.58 25.67
N GLU A 119 -3.06 14.90 26.42
CA GLU A 119 -1.96 15.75 25.93
C GLU A 119 -1.17 15.08 24.82
N ILE A 120 -0.91 13.76 24.92
CA ILE A 120 -0.28 12.99 23.84
C ILE A 120 -1.16 13.00 22.58
N ARG A 121 -2.46 12.72 22.71
CA ARG A 121 -3.41 12.77 21.58
C ARG A 121 -3.45 14.15 20.96
N TYR A 122 -3.46 15.19 21.79
CA TYR A 122 -3.47 16.58 21.34
C TYR A 122 -2.20 16.95 20.59
N ALA A 123 -1.02 16.57 21.07
CA ALA A 123 0.26 16.80 20.41
C ALA A 123 0.33 16.13 19.03
N LEU A 124 -0.18 14.90 18.91
CA LEU A 124 -0.14 14.10 17.69
C LEU A 124 -1.33 14.35 16.73
N ARG A 125 -2.35 15.13 17.10
CA ARG A 125 -3.62 15.28 16.37
C ARG A 125 -3.49 15.72 14.90
N ASN A 126 -2.39 16.37 14.56
CA ASN A 126 -2.12 16.90 13.23
C ASN A 126 -1.15 16.03 12.40
N ASN A 127 -0.76 14.87 12.92
CA ASN A 127 0.15 13.93 12.27
C ASN A 127 -0.59 12.63 11.96
N TYR A 128 -0.78 12.35 10.67
CA TYR A 128 -1.54 11.18 10.24
C TYR A 128 -0.63 9.96 10.08
N CYS A 129 -1.15 8.82 10.50
CA CYS A 129 -0.58 7.51 10.22
C CYS A 129 -1.67 6.58 9.70
N ARG A 130 -1.43 5.95 8.55
CA ARG A 130 -2.38 4.98 7.96
C ARG A 130 -2.10 3.55 8.38
N CYS A 131 -0.92 3.28 8.97
CA CYS A 131 -0.44 1.93 9.26
C CYS A 131 -0.80 1.41 10.65
N THR A 132 -0.59 2.24 11.71
CA THR A 132 -0.40 1.77 13.09
C THR A 132 -1.66 1.75 13.95
N GLY A 133 -2.67 2.57 13.62
CA GLY A 133 -3.83 2.79 14.50
C GLY A 133 -3.51 3.60 15.77
N TYR A 134 -2.33 4.21 15.86
CA TYR A 134 -1.86 5.17 16.89
C TYR A 134 -1.54 4.62 18.29
N VAL A 135 -2.17 3.55 18.77
CA VAL A 135 -1.99 3.04 20.13
C VAL A 135 -0.51 2.85 20.48
N LYS A 136 0.22 2.14 19.62
CA LYS A 136 1.66 1.89 19.82
C LYS A 136 2.52 3.16 19.71
N ILE A 137 2.07 4.17 18.97
CA ILE A 137 2.75 5.48 18.92
C ILE A 137 2.59 6.19 20.26
N MET A 138 1.40 6.16 20.86
CA MET A 138 1.19 6.71 22.19
C MET A 138 2.03 5.97 23.24
N ASP A 139 2.14 4.63 23.13
CA ASP A 139 3.02 3.83 24.00
C ASP A 139 4.48 4.22 23.86
N ALA A 140 4.93 4.52 22.63
CA ALA A 140 6.29 5.02 22.36
C ALA A 140 6.54 6.38 23.02
N VAL A 141 5.58 7.30 22.96
CA VAL A 141 5.68 8.61 23.64
C VAL A 141 5.82 8.43 25.14
N ARG A 142 4.97 7.60 25.78
CA ARG A 142 5.07 7.31 27.22
C ARG A 142 6.39 6.66 27.61
N LEU A 143 6.89 5.75 26.77
CA LEU A 143 8.17 5.09 27.01
C LEU A 143 9.33 6.08 26.86
N ALA A 144 9.33 6.94 25.85
CA ALA A 144 10.33 7.98 25.67
C ALA A 144 10.36 8.96 26.86
N ALA A 145 9.19 9.41 27.33
CA ALA A 145 9.09 10.25 28.53
C ALA A 145 9.73 9.59 29.77
N LYS A 146 9.41 8.30 29.99
CA LYS A 146 9.98 7.53 31.11
C LYS A 146 11.51 7.43 31.03
N ILE A 147 12.07 7.16 29.86
CA ILE A 147 13.51 7.01 29.64
C ILE A 147 14.22 8.36 29.81
N LEU A 148 13.69 9.44 29.18
CA LEU A 148 14.28 10.78 29.32
C LEU A 148 14.30 11.24 30.79
N LYS A 149 13.26 10.92 31.56
CA LYS A 149 13.20 11.21 33.00
C LYS A 149 14.19 10.37 33.82
N ALA A 150 14.36 9.10 33.46
CA ALA A 150 15.29 8.19 34.13
C ALA A 150 16.76 8.50 33.81
N GLY A 151 17.02 9.08 32.63
CA GLY A 151 18.37 9.36 32.14
C GLY A 151 19.14 8.14 31.63
N GLU A 152 18.47 7.00 31.50
CA GLU A 152 19.08 5.75 31.01
C GLU A 152 18.07 4.93 30.19
N ILE A 153 18.57 4.23 29.16
CA ILE A 153 17.80 3.25 28.39
C ILE A 153 17.85 1.92 29.15
N PRO A 154 16.70 1.24 29.38
CA PRO A 154 16.68 -0.07 30.05
C PRO A 154 17.55 -1.08 29.30
N ASP A 155 18.34 -1.87 30.05
CA ASP A 155 19.00 -3.06 29.51
C ASP A 155 18.00 -4.23 29.50
N ASP A 156 17.49 -4.54 28.29
CA ASP A 156 16.54 -5.64 28.08
C ASP A 156 17.25 -6.99 27.84
N GLY A 157 18.59 -7.03 27.86
CA GLY A 157 19.39 -8.18 27.40
C GLY A 157 19.22 -8.46 25.92
N ASP A 158 19.81 -9.58 25.46
CA ASP A 158 19.73 -9.98 24.06
C ASP A 158 18.30 -10.43 23.69
N PRO A 159 17.68 -9.85 22.64
CA PRO A 159 16.36 -10.23 22.23
C PRO A 159 16.33 -11.64 21.63
N ASN A 160 15.30 -12.42 21.95
CA ASN A 160 15.08 -13.70 21.31
C ASN A 160 14.49 -13.49 19.90
N TRP A 161 15.33 -13.71 18.88
CA TRP A 161 14.97 -13.52 17.47
C TRP A 161 14.23 -14.70 16.84
N THR A 162 13.91 -15.76 17.58
CA THR A 162 13.13 -16.86 17.02
C THR A 162 11.67 -16.44 16.73
N LEU A 163 11.02 -17.11 15.76
CA LEU A 163 9.62 -16.86 15.40
C LEU A 163 8.70 -16.93 16.63
N GLY A 164 7.67 -16.08 16.64
CA GLY A 164 6.72 -15.95 17.72
C GLY A 164 7.15 -14.95 18.81
N ASN A 165 8.43 -14.55 18.86
CA ASN A 165 8.90 -13.56 19.80
C ASN A 165 8.76 -12.14 19.24
N ARG A 166 8.52 -11.20 20.16
CA ARG A 166 8.42 -9.78 19.85
C ARG A 166 9.80 -9.14 19.84
N VAL A 167 10.24 -8.69 18.68
CA VAL A 167 11.51 -7.97 18.48
C VAL A 167 11.27 -6.60 17.85
N ALA A 168 12.20 -5.66 18.04
CA ALA A 168 12.23 -4.43 17.27
C ALA A 168 12.52 -4.76 15.79
N ARG A 169 11.98 -3.95 14.89
CA ARG A 169 12.24 -4.11 13.44
C ARG A 169 13.71 -3.83 13.14
N ILE A 170 14.27 -4.57 12.17
CA ILE A 170 15.67 -4.36 11.72
C ILE A 170 15.89 -2.98 11.09
N ASP A 171 14.84 -2.35 10.56
CA ASP A 171 14.86 -1.05 9.88
C ASP A 171 14.29 0.10 10.74
N VAL A 172 14.25 -0.07 12.07
CA VAL A 172 13.63 0.90 12.98
C VAL A 172 14.39 2.22 13.02
N GLU A 173 15.70 2.16 13.12
CA GLU A 173 16.54 3.35 13.27
C GLU A 173 16.47 4.27 12.06
N GLU A 174 16.67 3.72 10.85
CA GLU A 174 16.59 4.51 9.61
C GLU A 174 15.24 5.19 9.40
N LYS A 175 14.15 4.60 9.95
CA LYS A 175 12.80 5.13 9.87
C LYS A 175 12.49 6.16 10.95
N VAL A 176 12.98 5.97 12.16
CA VAL A 176 12.78 6.90 13.28
C VAL A 176 13.62 8.16 13.06
N LEU A 177 14.87 8.01 12.67
CA LEU A 177 15.77 9.12 12.39
C LEU A 177 15.61 9.72 10.99
N GLY A 178 14.82 9.07 10.12
CA GLY A 178 14.40 9.61 8.83
C GLY A 178 15.47 9.59 7.73
N TYR A 179 16.64 8.99 7.95
CA TYR A 179 17.66 8.84 6.92
C TYR A 179 17.41 7.69 5.94
N GLY A 180 16.49 6.76 6.28
CA GLY A 180 16.03 5.75 5.35
C GLY A 180 15.37 6.37 4.12
N LYS A 181 15.82 5.95 2.92
CA LYS A 181 15.48 6.62 1.67
C LYS A 181 14.21 6.04 1.02
N TYR A 182 13.25 6.91 0.77
CA TYR A 182 12.13 6.70 -0.16
C TYR A 182 12.51 7.26 -1.54
N PRO A 183 11.85 6.92 -2.65
CA PRO A 183 12.24 7.43 -3.97
C PRO A 183 12.36 8.95 -4.06
N ASP A 184 11.50 9.69 -3.34
CA ASP A 184 11.57 11.17 -3.30
C ASP A 184 12.86 11.70 -2.62
N ASP A 185 13.55 10.88 -1.83
CA ASP A 185 14.77 11.28 -1.10
C ASP A 185 16.07 11.10 -1.92
N PHE A 186 15.97 10.60 -3.16
CA PHE A 186 17.12 10.52 -4.06
C PHE A 186 17.27 11.80 -4.88
N TYR A 187 18.45 12.36 -4.87
CA TYR A 187 18.86 13.50 -5.66
C TYR A 187 20.11 13.10 -6.46
N LEU A 188 20.02 13.20 -7.80
CA LEU A 188 21.09 12.82 -8.71
C LEU A 188 21.54 14.05 -9.52
N ASP A 189 22.82 14.10 -9.86
CA ASP A 189 23.38 15.21 -10.63
C ASP A 189 22.68 15.37 -11.99
N GLY A 190 22.23 16.59 -12.29
CA GLY A 190 21.50 16.88 -13.53
C GLY A 190 20.10 16.31 -13.62
N MET A 191 19.52 15.85 -12.49
CA MET A 191 18.19 15.26 -12.44
C MET A 191 17.11 16.24 -12.89
N LEU A 192 16.23 15.72 -13.75
CA LEU A 192 15.04 16.41 -14.24
C LEU A 192 13.80 15.99 -13.42
N TYR A 193 12.76 16.82 -13.53
CA TYR A 193 11.44 16.56 -12.92
C TYR A 193 10.41 16.31 -14.01
N GLY A 194 9.74 15.15 -13.91
CA GLY A 194 8.71 14.73 -14.84
C GLY A 194 7.31 15.02 -14.31
N VAL A 195 6.42 15.51 -15.17
CA VAL A 195 5.01 15.77 -14.88
C VAL A 195 4.14 15.33 -16.04
N ALA A 196 2.94 14.78 -15.77
CA ALA A 196 2.00 14.30 -16.78
C ALA A 196 0.86 15.31 -17.02
N LEU A 197 0.52 15.56 -18.28
CA LEU A 197 -0.73 16.21 -18.67
C LEU A 197 -1.86 15.18 -18.59
N ARG A 198 -2.86 15.44 -17.77
CA ARG A 198 -4.03 14.56 -17.60
C ARG A 198 -5.22 15.05 -18.43
N SER A 199 -6.11 14.13 -18.79
CA SER A 199 -7.33 14.44 -19.50
C SER A 199 -8.24 15.43 -18.74
N LYS A 200 -9.00 16.23 -19.50
CA LYS A 200 -10.06 17.10 -18.99
C LYS A 200 -11.44 16.46 -19.05
N TYR A 201 -11.56 15.30 -19.69
CA TYR A 201 -12.82 14.61 -19.97
C TYR A 201 -12.78 13.20 -19.41
N ALA A 202 -13.92 12.75 -18.93
CA ALA A 202 -14.08 11.36 -18.50
C ALA A 202 -14.09 10.39 -19.71
N ARG A 203 -14.65 10.83 -20.87
CA ARG A 203 -14.58 10.10 -22.13
C ARG A 203 -14.54 11.09 -23.29
N ALA A 204 -13.50 11.00 -24.10
CA ALA A 204 -13.31 11.86 -25.27
C ALA A 204 -12.35 11.20 -26.26
N ARG A 205 -12.46 11.54 -27.54
CA ARG A 205 -11.44 11.23 -28.55
C ARG A 205 -10.43 12.36 -28.62
N VAL A 206 -9.16 12.06 -28.56
CA VAL A 206 -8.07 13.03 -28.74
C VAL A 206 -7.92 13.29 -30.23
N LEU A 207 -8.15 14.54 -30.68
CA LEU A 207 -8.08 14.91 -32.11
C LEU A 207 -6.69 15.43 -32.49
N SER A 208 -6.06 16.21 -31.63
CA SER A 208 -4.71 16.75 -31.86
C SER A 208 -4.01 17.11 -30.54
N ILE A 209 -2.68 17.08 -30.56
CA ILE A 209 -1.81 17.50 -29.45
C ILE A 209 -0.74 18.45 -29.98
N ASP A 210 -0.80 19.73 -29.60
CA ASP A 210 0.24 20.73 -29.96
C ASP A 210 1.15 20.97 -28.76
N THR A 211 2.38 20.50 -28.84
CA THR A 211 3.44 20.61 -27.84
C THR A 211 4.42 21.76 -28.10
N SER A 212 4.28 22.50 -29.20
CA SER A 212 5.27 23.47 -29.70
C SER A 212 5.64 24.54 -28.68
N ARG A 213 4.65 25.12 -27.97
CA ARG A 213 4.86 26.15 -26.95
C ARG A 213 5.52 25.61 -25.68
N ALA A 214 5.19 24.37 -25.29
CA ALA A 214 5.82 23.72 -24.14
C ALA A 214 7.30 23.40 -24.44
N LYS A 215 7.59 22.85 -25.61
CA LYS A 215 8.98 22.59 -26.09
C LYS A 215 9.83 23.84 -26.14
N ALA A 216 9.25 25.01 -26.42
CA ALA A 216 9.96 26.29 -26.52
C ALA A 216 10.23 26.95 -25.16
N LEU A 217 9.67 26.48 -24.07
CA LEU A 217 9.85 27.07 -22.73
C LEU A 217 11.27 26.79 -22.22
N PRO A 218 12.05 27.83 -21.84
CA PRO A 218 13.40 27.66 -21.31
C PRO A 218 13.39 26.76 -20.04
N GLY A 219 14.29 25.77 -20.02
CA GLY A 219 14.39 24.79 -18.92
C GLY A 219 13.58 23.53 -19.12
N VAL A 220 12.76 23.43 -20.18
CA VAL A 220 12.16 22.18 -20.64
C VAL A 220 13.19 21.40 -21.45
N GLU A 221 13.39 20.14 -21.12
CA GLU A 221 14.31 19.23 -21.80
C GLU A 221 13.59 18.36 -22.82
N ALA A 222 12.41 17.86 -22.46
CA ALA A 222 11.59 17.04 -23.37
C ALA A 222 10.08 17.23 -23.10
N VAL A 223 9.30 17.11 -24.18
CA VAL A 223 7.85 16.93 -24.13
C VAL A 223 7.54 15.68 -24.95
N VAL A 224 6.98 14.67 -24.30
CA VAL A 224 6.79 13.32 -24.82
C VAL A 224 5.31 13.04 -25.02
N THR A 225 4.94 12.41 -26.12
CA THR A 225 3.60 11.94 -26.46
C THR A 225 3.62 10.44 -26.76
N ALA A 226 2.49 9.86 -27.09
CA ALA A 226 2.41 8.44 -27.45
C ALA A 226 3.29 8.04 -28.64
N GLU A 227 3.60 8.99 -29.54
CA GLU A 227 4.46 8.76 -30.71
C GLU A 227 5.94 8.53 -30.34
N ASP A 228 6.34 8.95 -29.14
CA ASP A 228 7.72 8.84 -28.65
C ASP A 228 7.97 7.51 -27.92
N ILE A 229 6.95 6.66 -27.74
CA ILE A 229 7.05 5.38 -27.04
C ILE A 229 7.67 4.33 -27.97
N PRO A 230 8.82 3.74 -27.60
CA PRO A 230 9.54 2.83 -28.49
C PRO A 230 8.97 1.39 -28.53
N GLY A 231 8.23 0.99 -27.51
CA GLY A 231 7.67 -0.36 -27.36
C GLY A 231 6.14 -0.36 -27.26
N GLU A 232 5.60 -1.10 -26.30
CA GLU A 232 4.15 -1.23 -26.10
C GLU A 232 3.61 -0.05 -25.31
N ASN A 233 2.60 0.63 -25.84
CA ASN A 233 1.97 1.77 -25.16
C ASN A 233 0.83 1.38 -24.20
N LYS A 234 0.58 0.08 -23.98
CA LYS A 234 -0.45 -0.39 -23.04
C LYS A 234 0.20 -1.08 -21.86
N ILE A 235 -0.28 -0.76 -20.67
CA ILE A 235 0.09 -1.35 -19.40
C ILE A 235 -1.15 -1.95 -18.73
N GLY A 236 -0.95 -2.72 -17.66
CA GLY A 236 -2.02 -3.26 -16.83
C GLY A 236 -1.61 -4.51 -16.09
N HIS A 237 -2.12 -4.70 -14.88
CA HIS A 237 -1.68 -5.78 -13.99
C HIS A 237 -2.00 -7.19 -14.53
N LEU A 238 -3.22 -7.41 -15.03
CA LEU A 238 -3.68 -8.68 -15.62
C LEU A 238 -4.11 -8.54 -17.09
N LYS A 239 -4.64 -7.38 -17.45
CA LYS A 239 -5.07 -7.04 -18.81
C LYS A 239 -4.39 -5.73 -19.18
N HIS A 240 -3.66 -5.71 -20.30
CA HIS A 240 -3.01 -4.49 -20.80
C HIS A 240 -4.07 -3.63 -21.52
N ASP A 241 -4.93 -2.98 -20.76
CA ASP A 241 -6.05 -2.18 -21.27
C ASP A 241 -5.86 -0.66 -21.05
N GLN A 242 -4.85 -0.24 -20.27
CA GLN A 242 -4.56 1.16 -20.00
C GLN A 242 -3.42 1.68 -20.87
N TYR A 243 -3.65 2.79 -21.58
CA TYR A 243 -2.56 3.48 -22.27
C TYR A 243 -1.61 4.17 -21.29
N THR A 244 -0.31 4.06 -21.52
CA THR A 244 0.70 4.91 -20.87
C THR A 244 0.48 6.38 -21.23
N LEU A 245 0.33 6.67 -22.54
CA LEU A 245 -0.06 7.97 -23.08
C LEU A 245 -1.12 7.76 -24.16
N ILE A 246 -2.20 8.52 -24.10
CA ILE A 246 -3.30 8.40 -25.06
C ILE A 246 -2.83 8.88 -26.45
N PRO A 247 -2.86 8.02 -27.50
CA PRO A 247 -2.53 8.41 -28.87
C PRO A 247 -3.59 9.35 -29.45
N VAL A 248 -3.18 10.19 -30.40
CA VAL A 248 -4.11 10.94 -31.26
C VAL A 248 -5.04 9.96 -32.00
N GLY A 249 -6.32 10.22 -32.02
CA GLY A 249 -7.37 9.35 -32.55
C GLY A 249 -7.95 8.34 -31.56
N SER A 250 -7.31 8.10 -30.41
CA SER A 250 -7.77 7.16 -29.37
C SER A 250 -8.66 7.81 -28.33
N LEU A 251 -9.31 6.97 -27.51
CA LEU A 251 -10.21 7.39 -26.45
C LEU A 251 -9.46 7.64 -25.14
N VAL A 252 -9.91 8.65 -24.45
CA VAL A 252 -9.72 8.82 -23.00
C VAL A 252 -10.82 8.04 -22.29
N HIS A 253 -10.49 7.36 -21.21
CA HIS A 253 -11.40 6.50 -20.45
C HIS A 253 -11.78 7.11 -19.09
N TYR A 254 -10.94 7.99 -18.52
CA TYR A 254 -11.23 8.75 -17.30
C TYR A 254 -10.35 10.01 -17.18
N LEU A 255 -10.63 10.86 -16.19
CA LEU A 255 -9.92 12.14 -15.98
C LEU A 255 -8.42 11.99 -15.65
N GLY A 256 -7.99 10.81 -15.21
CA GLY A 256 -6.60 10.53 -14.85
C GLY A 256 -5.71 10.07 -16.01
N ASP A 257 -6.26 9.80 -17.18
CA ASP A 257 -5.48 9.37 -18.35
C ASP A 257 -4.43 10.40 -18.75
N ALA A 258 -3.21 9.93 -18.97
CA ALA A 258 -2.09 10.78 -19.39
C ALA A 258 -2.10 11.00 -20.91
N ILE A 259 -1.93 12.25 -21.33
CA ILE A 259 -1.91 12.67 -22.74
C ILE A 259 -0.49 12.96 -23.22
N ALA A 260 0.32 13.60 -22.37
CA ALA A 260 1.70 13.96 -22.64
C ALA A 260 2.51 14.06 -21.35
N LEU A 261 3.83 13.94 -21.46
CA LEU A 261 4.77 14.14 -20.34
C LEU A 261 5.68 15.32 -20.65
N VAL A 262 6.10 16.01 -19.59
CA VAL A 262 7.15 17.03 -19.66
C VAL A 262 8.26 16.66 -18.69
N ALA A 263 9.51 16.71 -19.15
CA ALA A 263 10.70 16.69 -18.31
C ALA A 263 11.36 18.09 -18.35
N ALA A 264 11.61 18.66 -17.17
CA ALA A 264 12.22 19.98 -17.04
C ALA A 264 13.24 20.02 -15.89
N LYS A 265 14.10 21.06 -15.89
CA LYS A 265 15.14 21.28 -14.88
C LYS A 265 14.63 21.37 -13.45
N ASP A 266 13.41 21.77 -13.27
CA ASP A 266 12.71 21.85 -11.96
C ASP A 266 11.22 21.61 -12.15
N ARG A 267 10.54 21.26 -11.06
CA ARG A 267 9.12 20.93 -11.06
C ARG A 267 8.25 22.11 -11.50
N GLU A 268 8.58 23.34 -11.06
CA GLU A 268 7.81 24.54 -11.38
C GLU A 268 7.80 24.79 -12.90
N THR A 269 8.97 24.60 -13.54
CA THR A 269 9.10 24.71 -15.01
C THR A 269 8.28 23.66 -15.72
N ALA A 270 8.30 22.39 -15.24
CA ALA A 270 7.50 21.31 -15.82
C ALA A 270 5.99 21.59 -15.68
N GLU A 271 5.52 22.07 -14.52
CA GLU A 271 4.13 22.45 -14.29
C GLU A 271 3.66 23.67 -15.12
N LYS A 272 4.57 24.60 -15.42
CA LYS A 272 4.29 25.70 -16.36
C LYS A 272 4.19 25.19 -17.80
N ALA A 273 5.11 24.32 -18.21
CA ALA A 273 5.17 23.77 -19.56
C ALA A 273 3.92 22.96 -19.90
N ILE A 274 3.45 22.13 -18.99
CA ILE A 274 2.22 21.31 -19.16
C ILE A 274 1.01 22.18 -19.54
N LYS A 275 0.86 23.36 -18.95
CA LYS A 275 -0.24 24.29 -19.20
C LYS A 275 -0.18 24.95 -20.59
N LEU A 276 0.96 24.84 -21.27
CA LEU A 276 1.17 25.37 -22.62
C LEU A 276 0.84 24.35 -23.71
N ILE A 277 0.70 23.07 -23.38
CA ILE A 277 0.27 22.02 -24.30
C ILE A 277 -1.21 22.22 -24.61
N LYS A 278 -1.55 22.25 -25.89
CA LYS A 278 -2.93 22.34 -26.35
C LYS A 278 -3.38 20.99 -26.86
N VAL A 279 -4.52 20.54 -26.37
CA VAL A 279 -5.15 19.29 -26.82
C VAL A 279 -6.57 19.61 -27.31
N GLU A 280 -6.91 19.14 -28.49
CA GLU A 280 -8.27 19.19 -29.02
C GLU A 280 -8.95 17.86 -28.78
N TYR A 281 -10.18 17.90 -28.31
CA TYR A 281 -10.96 16.75 -27.95
C TYR A 281 -12.35 16.77 -28.61
N GLU A 282 -12.84 15.60 -28.99
CA GLU A 282 -14.24 15.35 -29.25
C GLU A 282 -14.84 14.71 -27.98
N ALA A 283 -15.65 15.46 -27.22
CA ALA A 283 -16.31 14.94 -26.04
C ALA A 283 -17.35 13.90 -26.43
N LEU A 284 -17.39 12.77 -25.70
CA LEU A 284 -18.28 11.64 -25.96
C LEU A 284 -19.16 11.35 -24.75
N PRO A 285 -20.33 10.74 -24.95
CA PRO A 285 -21.15 10.24 -23.84
C PRO A 285 -20.35 9.26 -22.98
N HIS A 286 -20.56 9.28 -21.67
CA HIS A 286 -19.84 8.47 -20.68
C HIS A 286 -20.79 7.91 -19.63
N VAL A 287 -20.33 6.96 -18.82
CA VAL A 287 -21.08 6.30 -17.74
C VAL A 287 -20.34 6.42 -16.42
N HIS A 288 -21.04 6.73 -15.34
CA HIS A 288 -20.48 6.90 -13.99
C HIS A 288 -21.13 6.01 -12.95
N THR A 289 -22.30 5.44 -13.24
CA THR A 289 -22.99 4.52 -12.33
C THR A 289 -23.12 3.13 -12.95
N ILE A 290 -23.33 2.12 -12.10
CA ILE A 290 -23.57 0.74 -12.56
C ILE A 290 -24.85 0.67 -13.38
N GLU A 291 -25.89 1.41 -12.98
CA GLU A 291 -27.18 1.44 -13.67
C GLU A 291 -27.01 2.00 -15.10
N GLU A 292 -26.24 3.08 -15.26
CA GLU A 292 -25.89 3.62 -16.57
C GLU A 292 -25.08 2.62 -17.40
N ALA A 293 -24.08 1.96 -16.79
CA ALA A 293 -23.19 1.02 -17.48
C ALA A 293 -23.89 -0.28 -17.90
N ALA A 294 -24.90 -0.70 -17.14
CA ALA A 294 -25.69 -1.92 -17.38
C ALA A 294 -26.85 -1.71 -18.37
N ALA A 295 -27.18 -0.47 -18.73
CA ALA A 295 -28.29 -0.18 -19.66
C ALA A 295 -28.02 -0.81 -21.06
N PRO A 296 -29.02 -1.33 -21.75
CA PRO A 296 -28.82 -1.99 -23.05
C PRO A 296 -28.21 -1.10 -24.15
N ASP A 297 -28.40 0.22 -24.04
CA ASP A 297 -27.91 1.25 -24.96
C ASP A 297 -26.76 2.10 -24.33
N ALA A 298 -26.15 1.61 -23.26
CA ALA A 298 -25.07 2.31 -22.57
C ALA A 298 -23.90 2.64 -23.50
N PRO A 299 -23.31 3.85 -23.39
CA PRO A 299 -22.02 4.12 -23.99
C PRO A 299 -21.00 3.11 -23.48
N LYS A 300 -20.25 2.49 -24.39
CA LYS A 300 -19.21 1.53 -24.03
C LYS A 300 -17.97 2.25 -23.56
N VAL A 301 -17.36 1.80 -22.45
CA VAL A 301 -16.06 2.31 -22.00
C VAL A 301 -14.97 1.95 -23.02
N PHE A 302 -14.99 0.71 -23.51
CA PHE A 302 -14.13 0.21 -24.59
C PHE A 302 -14.95 -0.06 -25.83
N ASP A 303 -14.61 0.57 -26.97
CA ASP A 303 -15.35 0.42 -28.21
C ASP A 303 -15.31 -1.03 -28.76
N GLU A 304 -14.24 -1.78 -28.45
CA GLU A 304 -14.01 -3.17 -28.85
C GLU A 304 -14.79 -4.22 -28.05
N GLU A 305 -15.27 -3.89 -26.87
CA GLU A 305 -16.03 -4.81 -26.02
C GLU A 305 -17.51 -4.84 -26.40
N GLU A 306 -18.20 -5.95 -26.11
CA GLU A 306 -19.64 -6.08 -26.42
C GLU A 306 -20.51 -5.22 -25.49
N ASN A 307 -20.11 -5.10 -24.23
CA ASN A 307 -20.79 -4.35 -23.18
C ASN A 307 -19.80 -3.87 -22.12
N ASN A 308 -20.28 -3.26 -21.03
CA ASN A 308 -19.43 -2.76 -19.94
C ASN A 308 -19.17 -3.79 -18.83
N ILE A 309 -19.35 -5.09 -19.06
CA ILE A 309 -19.07 -6.12 -18.06
C ILE A 309 -17.58 -6.46 -18.08
N CYS A 310 -16.88 -6.17 -16.99
CA CYS A 310 -15.47 -6.55 -16.78
C CYS A 310 -15.33 -8.02 -16.38
N ALA A 311 -16.20 -8.49 -15.49
CA ALA A 311 -16.19 -9.87 -15.01
C ALA A 311 -17.56 -10.29 -14.48
N HIS A 312 -17.84 -11.58 -14.61
CA HIS A 312 -19.03 -12.21 -14.03
C HIS A 312 -18.62 -13.49 -13.28
N LYS A 313 -19.21 -13.73 -12.10
CA LYS A 313 -18.94 -14.88 -11.24
C LYS A 313 -20.24 -15.43 -10.67
N HIS A 314 -20.37 -16.74 -10.67
CA HIS A 314 -21.49 -17.44 -10.06
C HIS A 314 -20.97 -18.62 -9.24
N ILE A 315 -21.39 -18.72 -7.99
CA ILE A 315 -21.12 -19.87 -7.13
C ILE A 315 -22.40 -20.31 -6.43
N SER A 316 -22.63 -21.60 -6.37
CA SER A 316 -23.82 -22.15 -5.72
C SER A 316 -23.54 -23.52 -5.09
N ARG A 317 -24.35 -23.86 -4.10
CA ARG A 317 -24.44 -25.18 -3.47
C ARG A 317 -25.86 -25.43 -3.02
N GLY A 318 -26.34 -26.68 -3.14
CA GLY A 318 -27.71 -27.05 -2.76
C GLY A 318 -28.78 -26.32 -3.57
N ASN A 319 -29.88 -25.98 -2.92
CA ASN A 319 -30.99 -25.20 -3.49
C ASN A 319 -31.35 -24.04 -2.54
N ALA A 320 -30.68 -22.90 -2.75
CA ALA A 320 -30.85 -21.72 -1.89
C ALA A 320 -32.29 -21.19 -1.90
N GLU A 321 -32.94 -21.18 -3.08
CA GLU A 321 -34.32 -20.65 -3.23
C GLU A 321 -35.30 -21.51 -2.44
N GLU A 322 -35.21 -22.84 -2.54
CA GLU A 322 -36.07 -23.75 -1.79
C GLU A 322 -35.80 -23.68 -0.28
N ALA A 323 -34.54 -23.65 0.13
CA ALA A 323 -34.14 -23.53 1.53
C ALA A 323 -34.67 -22.23 2.16
N ILE A 324 -34.54 -21.09 1.48
CA ILE A 324 -35.07 -19.80 1.92
C ILE A 324 -36.60 -19.83 2.01
N ARG A 325 -37.27 -20.39 1.01
CA ARG A 325 -38.74 -20.51 0.99
C ARG A 325 -39.28 -21.34 2.17
N ASN A 326 -38.55 -22.39 2.57
CA ASN A 326 -38.89 -23.27 3.67
C ASN A 326 -38.43 -22.76 5.04
N SER A 327 -37.69 -21.64 5.10
CA SER A 327 -37.21 -21.04 6.33
C SER A 327 -38.33 -20.43 7.16
N LYS A 328 -38.19 -20.49 8.49
CA LYS A 328 -39.15 -19.84 9.43
C LYS A 328 -39.01 -18.32 9.38
N TYR A 329 -37.78 -17.83 9.33
CA TYR A 329 -37.46 -16.41 9.27
C TYR A 329 -36.68 -16.14 8.00
N VAL A 330 -37.05 -15.07 7.28
CA VAL A 330 -36.38 -14.63 6.05
C VAL A 330 -36.16 -13.12 6.14
N ILE A 331 -34.97 -12.66 5.81
CA ILE A 331 -34.63 -11.24 5.67
C ILE A 331 -33.99 -11.03 4.31
N SER A 332 -34.44 -9.99 3.60
CA SER A 332 -33.80 -9.44 2.40
C SER A 332 -33.41 -8.01 2.69
N HIS A 333 -32.20 -7.61 2.33
CA HIS A 333 -31.74 -6.25 2.51
C HIS A 333 -30.72 -5.85 1.43
N HIS A 334 -30.73 -4.55 1.09
CA HIS A 334 -29.76 -3.94 0.18
C HIS A 334 -28.65 -3.25 0.97
N PHE A 335 -27.40 -3.44 0.55
CA PHE A 335 -26.21 -2.85 1.17
C PHE A 335 -25.35 -2.16 0.12
N GLU A 336 -24.78 -1.03 0.49
CA GLU A 336 -23.84 -0.29 -0.35
C GLU A 336 -22.54 -0.01 0.40
N THR A 337 -21.43 -0.07 -0.32
CA THR A 337 -20.14 0.40 0.19
C THR A 337 -19.53 1.41 -0.79
N PRO A 338 -18.97 2.53 -0.30
CA PRO A 338 -18.50 3.61 -1.16
C PRO A 338 -17.11 3.32 -1.76
N TRP A 339 -16.73 4.13 -2.75
CA TRP A 339 -15.34 4.33 -3.12
C TRP A 339 -14.51 4.65 -1.88
N THR A 340 -13.33 4.03 -1.74
CA THR A 340 -12.46 4.27 -0.59
C THR A 340 -11.02 4.43 -1.05
N GLU A 341 -10.36 5.44 -0.48
CA GLU A 341 -8.98 5.79 -0.76
C GLU A 341 -8.01 5.05 0.18
N HIS A 342 -6.92 4.51 -0.35
CA HIS A 342 -5.84 3.87 0.43
C HIS A 342 -5.21 4.85 1.41
N ALA A 343 -4.98 6.07 0.97
CA ALA A 343 -4.41 7.15 1.76
C ALA A 343 -3.05 6.80 2.39
N PHE A 344 -2.20 6.04 1.68
CA PHE A 344 -0.81 5.91 2.08
C PHE A 344 -0.14 7.29 2.12
N LEU A 345 0.74 7.50 3.13
CA LEU A 345 1.28 8.86 3.37
C LEU A 345 2.31 9.27 2.33
N GLU A 346 3.06 8.33 1.78
CA GLU A 346 3.97 8.56 0.67
C GLU A 346 3.21 8.58 -0.66
N PRO A 347 3.05 9.72 -1.35
CA PRO A 347 2.57 9.72 -2.73
C PRO A 347 3.51 8.92 -3.62
N GLU A 348 2.99 8.42 -4.71
CA GLU A 348 3.76 7.64 -5.68
C GLU A 348 4.94 8.46 -6.20
N CYS A 349 6.10 7.84 -6.22
CA CYS A 349 7.35 8.43 -6.70
C CYS A 349 8.26 7.37 -7.31
N ALA A 350 8.90 7.71 -8.42
CA ALA A 350 9.98 6.92 -9.00
C ALA A 350 11.11 7.85 -9.48
N VAL A 351 12.33 7.35 -9.40
CA VAL A 351 13.52 8.00 -9.97
C VAL A 351 14.16 7.01 -10.93
N ALA A 352 14.28 7.38 -12.18
CA ALA A 352 14.93 6.56 -13.20
C ALA A 352 16.19 7.26 -13.74
N PHE A 353 17.22 6.49 -14.08
CA PHE A 353 18.48 6.96 -14.63
C PHE A 353 19.18 5.82 -15.39
N TYR A 354 20.20 6.13 -16.17
CA TYR A 354 21.08 5.11 -16.74
C TYR A 354 22.17 4.75 -15.75
N ASP A 355 22.32 3.45 -15.47
CA ASP A 355 23.42 2.95 -14.64
C ASP A 355 24.74 2.82 -15.44
N GLU A 356 25.79 2.33 -14.80
CA GLU A 356 27.12 2.16 -15.39
C GLU A 356 27.15 1.12 -16.51
N ASP A 357 26.22 0.16 -16.52
CA ASP A 357 26.05 -0.86 -17.56
C ASP A 357 25.27 -0.33 -18.77
N GLY A 358 24.68 0.87 -18.66
CA GLY A 358 23.82 1.48 -19.66
C GLY A 358 22.39 0.94 -19.63
N ASP A 359 21.96 0.35 -18.52
CA ASP A 359 20.59 -0.08 -18.30
C ASP A 359 19.76 1.05 -17.68
N VAL A 360 18.48 1.10 -17.96
CA VAL A 360 17.55 2.02 -17.29
C VAL A 360 17.28 1.49 -15.87
N PHE A 361 17.87 2.13 -14.89
CA PHE A 361 17.69 1.80 -13.48
C PHE A 361 16.55 2.62 -12.87
N ILE A 362 15.66 1.97 -12.09
CA ILE A 362 14.49 2.60 -11.50
C ILE A 362 14.48 2.35 -9.99
N TYR A 363 14.58 3.43 -9.19
CA TYR A 363 14.17 3.38 -7.78
C TYR A 363 12.65 3.53 -7.71
N SER A 364 11.97 2.54 -7.11
CA SER A 364 10.52 2.44 -7.11
C SER A 364 9.93 2.33 -5.71
N THR A 365 8.66 2.76 -5.58
CA THR A 365 7.81 2.57 -4.40
C THR A 365 6.59 1.72 -4.78
N ASP A 366 6.81 0.45 -5.12
CA ASP A 366 5.78 -0.48 -5.57
C ASP A 366 5.66 -1.73 -4.67
N GLN A 367 4.68 -2.57 -4.99
CA GLN A 367 4.45 -3.86 -4.33
C GLN A 367 5.06 -5.04 -5.10
N SER A 368 5.68 -4.80 -6.28
CA SER A 368 6.39 -5.80 -7.08
C SER A 368 7.41 -5.17 -8.04
N ALA A 369 8.69 -5.18 -7.67
CA ALA A 369 9.77 -4.72 -8.55
C ALA A 369 9.83 -5.50 -9.88
N HIS A 370 9.50 -6.81 -9.86
CA HIS A 370 9.51 -7.64 -11.07
C HIS A 370 8.35 -7.33 -12.02
N GLN A 371 7.16 -6.95 -11.51
CA GLN A 371 6.07 -6.47 -12.37
C GLN A 371 6.45 -5.13 -13.02
N THR A 372 7.03 -4.21 -12.23
CA THR A 372 7.57 -2.94 -12.74
C THR A 372 8.62 -3.17 -13.82
N LEU A 373 9.55 -4.11 -13.61
CA LEU A 373 10.52 -4.52 -14.63
C LEU A 373 9.84 -4.98 -15.92
N HIS A 374 8.88 -5.89 -15.80
CA HIS A 374 8.18 -6.45 -16.96
C HIS A 374 7.49 -5.38 -17.79
N GLU A 375 6.67 -4.54 -17.17
CA GLU A 375 5.91 -3.51 -17.87
C GLU A 375 6.79 -2.39 -18.42
N CYS A 376 7.83 -1.97 -17.70
CA CYS A 376 8.79 -0.99 -18.22
C CYS A 376 9.62 -1.54 -19.39
N SER A 377 9.96 -2.85 -19.37
CA SER A 377 10.67 -3.50 -20.48
C SER A 377 9.81 -3.55 -21.73
N LEU A 378 8.52 -3.87 -21.61
CA LEU A 378 7.57 -3.82 -22.74
C LEU A 378 7.41 -2.41 -23.29
N LEU A 379 7.22 -1.40 -22.43
CA LEU A 379 7.09 0.00 -22.82
C LEU A 379 8.32 0.52 -23.56
N LEU A 380 9.52 0.18 -23.08
CA LEU A 380 10.78 0.64 -23.67
C LEU A 380 11.28 -0.25 -24.82
N GLY A 381 10.62 -1.41 -25.07
CA GLY A 381 11.03 -2.36 -26.11
C GLY A 381 12.43 -2.95 -25.89
N THR A 382 12.85 -3.10 -24.63
CA THR A 382 14.19 -3.59 -24.26
C THR A 382 14.17 -4.32 -22.91
N ASP A 383 15.07 -5.29 -22.75
CA ASP A 383 15.35 -6.00 -21.49
C ASP A 383 16.40 -5.28 -20.61
N LYS A 384 16.96 -4.18 -21.08
CA LYS A 384 17.94 -3.36 -20.37
C LYS A 384 17.27 -2.44 -19.36
N VAL A 385 16.60 -3.04 -18.37
CA VAL A 385 15.91 -2.36 -17.28
C VAL A 385 16.26 -3.05 -15.97
N LYS A 386 16.53 -2.27 -14.93
CA LYS A 386 16.71 -2.75 -13.55
C LYS A 386 15.81 -1.97 -12.61
N VAL A 387 15.19 -2.67 -11.68
CA VAL A 387 14.29 -2.06 -10.68
C VAL A 387 14.75 -2.43 -9.29
N GLN A 388 14.77 -1.45 -8.41
CA GLN A 388 14.98 -1.64 -6.97
C GLN A 388 13.91 -0.92 -6.17
N ASN A 389 13.29 -1.63 -5.23
CA ASN A 389 12.47 -0.96 -4.24
C ASN A 389 13.35 -0.14 -3.30
N ALA A 390 13.02 1.14 -3.12
CA ALA A 390 13.44 1.92 -1.98
C ALA A 390 12.58 1.57 -0.75
N LEU A 391 12.60 2.36 0.31
CA LEU A 391 11.56 2.26 1.34
C LEU A 391 10.20 2.60 0.72
N VAL A 392 9.17 1.84 1.10
CA VAL A 392 7.80 2.06 0.62
C VAL A 392 6.96 2.60 1.76
N GLY A 393 6.43 3.81 1.60
CA GLY A 393 5.67 4.56 2.60
C GLY A 393 4.21 4.14 2.73
N GLY A 394 3.95 2.82 2.70
CA GLY A 394 2.63 2.20 2.67
C GLY A 394 2.16 1.93 1.24
N GLY A 395 1.31 0.92 1.07
CA GLY A 395 0.74 0.55 -0.23
C GLY A 395 -0.71 0.11 -0.09
N PHE A 396 -0.97 -0.86 0.78
CA PHE A 396 -2.31 -1.41 1.08
C PHE A 396 -3.05 -2.01 -0.13
N GLY A 397 -2.33 -2.29 -1.21
CA GLY A 397 -2.84 -2.68 -2.52
C GLY A 397 -2.77 -1.57 -3.58
N GLY A 398 -2.78 -0.29 -3.20
CA GLY A 398 -2.81 0.84 -4.13
C GLY A 398 -1.50 1.09 -4.91
N LYS A 399 -0.43 0.33 -4.61
CA LYS A 399 0.86 0.38 -5.32
C LYS A 399 1.16 -0.96 -6.03
N GLU A 400 0.13 -1.74 -6.34
CA GLU A 400 0.26 -2.95 -7.17
C GLU A 400 0.25 -2.59 -8.66
N ASP A 401 -0.60 -1.67 -9.08
CA ASP A 401 -0.65 -1.17 -10.45
C ASP A 401 0.42 -0.11 -10.72
N MET A 402 0.85 0.00 -11.98
CA MET A 402 1.80 1.01 -12.43
C MET A 402 1.21 2.41 -12.38
N THR A 403 1.96 3.39 -11.87
CA THR A 403 1.50 4.79 -11.77
C THR A 403 2.52 5.82 -12.22
N VAL A 404 3.77 5.74 -11.77
CA VAL A 404 4.85 6.72 -12.05
C VAL A 404 6.11 6.09 -12.65
N GLN A 405 6.32 4.80 -12.43
CA GLN A 405 7.55 4.10 -12.77
C GLN A 405 7.82 4.12 -14.28
N HIS A 406 6.80 3.77 -15.05
CA HIS A 406 6.83 3.78 -16.51
C HIS A 406 7.01 5.20 -17.08
N LEU A 407 6.45 6.22 -16.41
CA LEU A 407 6.60 7.62 -16.82
C LEU A 407 8.03 8.10 -16.59
N ALA A 408 8.64 7.78 -15.45
CA ALA A 408 10.04 8.10 -15.15
C ALA A 408 10.99 7.38 -16.12
N ALA A 409 10.76 6.08 -16.35
CA ALA A 409 11.54 5.27 -17.28
C ALA A 409 11.50 5.83 -18.71
N LEU A 410 10.31 6.17 -19.22
CA LEU A 410 10.14 6.74 -20.56
C LEU A 410 10.84 8.10 -20.71
N LEU A 411 10.68 8.99 -19.73
CA LEU A 411 11.34 10.29 -19.75
C LEU A 411 12.86 10.15 -19.68
N THR A 412 13.38 9.23 -18.85
CA THR A 412 14.82 8.91 -18.80
C THR A 412 15.31 8.34 -20.12
N TYR A 413 14.54 7.44 -20.74
CA TYR A 413 14.88 6.87 -22.05
C TYR A 413 15.00 7.93 -23.13
N VAL A 414 14.09 8.90 -23.17
CA VAL A 414 14.09 9.99 -24.17
C VAL A 414 15.18 11.01 -23.89
N THR A 415 15.32 11.46 -22.64
CA THR A 415 16.24 12.55 -22.28
C THR A 415 17.69 12.10 -22.06
N LYS A 416 17.93 10.82 -21.83
CA LYS A 416 19.22 10.24 -21.41
C LYS A 416 19.76 10.86 -20.11
N LYS A 417 18.89 11.45 -19.28
CA LYS A 417 19.20 12.07 -17.98
C LYS A 417 18.40 11.41 -16.87
N PRO A 418 18.86 11.52 -15.61
CA PRO A 418 18.04 11.11 -14.48
C PRO A 418 16.72 11.90 -14.44
N VAL A 419 15.60 11.21 -14.18
CA VAL A 419 14.28 11.84 -14.07
C VAL A 419 13.55 11.35 -12.83
N LYS A 420 13.03 12.28 -12.03
CA LYS A 420 12.11 12.03 -10.93
C LYS A 420 10.68 12.33 -11.36
N VAL A 421 9.77 11.36 -11.23
CA VAL A 421 8.33 11.58 -11.35
C VAL A 421 7.69 11.32 -9.98
N LYS A 422 7.04 12.33 -9.43
CA LYS A 422 6.32 12.25 -8.15
C LYS A 422 4.95 12.86 -8.30
N PHE A 423 3.92 12.13 -7.89
CA PHE A 423 2.57 12.68 -7.85
C PHE A 423 2.41 13.71 -6.72
N THR A 424 1.61 14.73 -6.96
CA THR A 424 0.98 15.51 -5.89
C THR A 424 -0.03 14.63 -5.16
N ARG A 425 -0.48 15.03 -3.98
CA ARG A 425 -1.57 14.29 -3.31
C ARG A 425 -2.85 14.28 -4.15
N ALA A 426 -3.16 15.36 -4.84
CA ALA A 426 -4.32 15.43 -5.74
C ALA A 426 -4.19 14.44 -6.92
N GLU A 427 -3.01 14.33 -7.55
CA GLU A 427 -2.77 13.33 -8.59
C GLU A 427 -2.83 11.91 -8.04
N SER A 428 -2.25 11.63 -6.88
CA SER A 428 -2.34 10.35 -6.20
C SER A 428 -3.81 9.94 -5.98
N LEU A 429 -4.64 10.86 -5.49
CA LEU A 429 -6.08 10.63 -5.31
C LEU A 429 -6.85 10.42 -6.63
N LEU A 430 -6.39 11.00 -7.73
CA LEU A 430 -7.03 10.88 -9.04
C LEU A 430 -6.64 9.62 -9.78
N VAL A 431 -5.38 9.21 -9.71
CA VAL A 431 -4.78 8.26 -10.66
C VAL A 431 -4.75 6.82 -10.17
N HIS A 432 -4.23 6.56 -8.95
CA HIS A 432 -4.07 5.17 -8.54
C HIS A 432 -5.41 4.46 -8.29
N PRO A 433 -5.49 3.13 -8.45
CA PRO A 433 -6.72 2.37 -8.25
C PRO A 433 -7.29 2.51 -6.85
N LYS A 434 -8.61 2.54 -6.73
CA LYS A 434 -9.36 2.69 -5.48
C LYS A 434 -9.92 1.35 -4.99
N ARG A 435 -10.57 1.34 -3.80
CA ARG A 435 -11.46 0.24 -3.40
C ARG A 435 -12.70 0.28 -4.25
N HIS A 436 -13.08 -0.84 -4.82
CA HIS A 436 -14.36 -1.00 -5.53
C HIS A 436 -15.53 -0.65 -4.62
N PRO A 437 -16.45 0.23 -5.01
CA PRO A 437 -17.77 0.31 -4.40
C PRO A 437 -18.56 -0.94 -4.74
N PHE A 438 -19.35 -1.43 -3.79
CA PHE A 438 -20.18 -2.62 -3.98
C PHE A 438 -21.64 -2.30 -3.66
N TYR A 439 -22.55 -2.89 -4.44
CA TYR A 439 -23.98 -2.87 -4.26
C TYR A 439 -24.43 -4.33 -4.13
N MET A 440 -25.05 -4.67 -3.00
CA MET A 440 -25.27 -6.06 -2.63
C MET A 440 -26.71 -6.26 -2.17
N ASP A 441 -27.47 -7.06 -2.93
CA ASP A 441 -28.78 -7.53 -2.52
C ASP A 441 -28.64 -8.92 -1.91
N MET A 442 -28.91 -9.04 -0.62
CA MET A 442 -28.74 -10.29 0.11
C MET A 442 -30.04 -10.75 0.76
N THR A 443 -30.31 -12.05 0.64
CA THR A 443 -31.43 -12.72 1.30
C THR A 443 -30.91 -13.90 2.11
N MET A 444 -31.30 -13.99 3.39
CA MET A 444 -30.96 -15.08 4.29
C MET A 444 -32.21 -15.68 4.89
N GLY A 445 -32.26 -17.00 4.97
CA GLY A 445 -33.31 -17.75 5.64
C GLY A 445 -32.77 -18.59 6.78
N CYS A 446 -33.49 -18.63 7.92
CA CYS A 446 -33.18 -19.43 9.10
C CYS A 446 -34.40 -20.25 9.54
N ASP A 447 -34.12 -21.35 10.30
CA ASP A 447 -35.14 -22.08 11.06
C ASP A 447 -35.60 -21.33 12.32
N GLU A 448 -36.44 -21.96 13.15
CA GLU A 448 -36.94 -21.40 14.40
C GLU A 448 -35.83 -21.14 15.45
N ASP A 449 -34.75 -21.88 15.39
CA ASP A 449 -33.61 -21.78 16.29
C ASP A 449 -32.52 -20.81 15.84
N GLY A 450 -32.63 -20.28 14.60
CA GLY A 450 -31.64 -19.38 14.01
C GLY A 450 -30.49 -20.08 13.29
N ASN A 451 -30.63 -21.37 12.97
CA ASN A 451 -29.68 -22.04 12.08
C ASN A 451 -29.94 -21.56 10.63
N ILE A 452 -28.88 -21.16 9.92
CA ILE A 452 -28.95 -20.68 8.54
C ILE A 452 -29.31 -21.85 7.60
N MET A 453 -30.44 -21.76 6.93
CA MET A 453 -30.89 -22.73 5.94
C MET A 453 -30.42 -22.40 4.53
N GLY A 454 -30.37 -21.13 4.18
CA GLY A 454 -29.92 -20.70 2.86
C GLY A 454 -29.61 -19.22 2.75
N VAL A 455 -28.71 -18.89 1.82
CA VAL A 455 -28.34 -17.50 1.46
C VAL A 455 -28.34 -17.32 -0.03
N LYS A 456 -28.93 -16.19 -0.48
CA LYS A 456 -28.86 -15.73 -1.87
C LYS A 456 -28.27 -14.32 -1.89
N ALA A 457 -27.30 -14.07 -2.76
CA ALA A 457 -26.67 -12.77 -2.89
C ALA A 457 -26.47 -12.39 -4.37
N SER A 458 -26.81 -11.15 -4.71
CA SER A 458 -26.39 -10.48 -5.95
C SER A 458 -25.41 -9.39 -5.56
N VAL A 459 -24.19 -9.46 -6.12
CA VAL A 459 -23.06 -8.57 -5.76
C VAL A 459 -22.62 -7.85 -7.02
N THR A 460 -22.83 -6.55 -7.10
CA THR A 460 -22.33 -5.74 -8.22
C THR A 460 -21.25 -4.79 -7.76
N SER A 461 -20.26 -4.55 -8.63
CA SER A 461 -19.15 -3.65 -8.33
C SER A 461 -18.80 -2.78 -9.53
N ASP A 462 -18.37 -1.55 -9.25
CA ASP A 462 -17.78 -0.65 -10.23
C ASP A 462 -16.24 -0.82 -10.20
N THR A 463 -15.64 -1.20 -11.35
CA THR A 463 -14.19 -1.35 -11.47
C THR A 463 -13.51 -0.09 -12.06
N GLY A 464 -14.30 0.94 -12.41
CA GLY A 464 -13.79 2.13 -13.06
C GLY A 464 -13.35 1.88 -14.50
N ALA A 465 -12.41 2.68 -14.97
CA ALA A 465 -12.03 2.75 -16.39
C ALA A 465 -11.22 1.55 -16.89
N PHE A 466 -10.61 0.75 -16.00
CA PHE A 466 -9.72 -0.35 -16.38
C PHE A 466 -9.96 -1.60 -15.55
N ALA A 467 -9.57 -2.76 -16.09
CA ALA A 467 -9.76 -4.04 -15.43
C ALA A 467 -8.96 -4.15 -14.13
N SER A 468 -7.70 -3.71 -14.11
CA SER A 468 -6.81 -3.87 -12.96
C SER A 468 -6.98 -5.25 -12.31
N LEU A 469 -7.48 -5.31 -11.07
CA LEU A 469 -7.83 -6.54 -10.35
C LEU A 469 -9.33 -6.69 -10.09
N GLY A 470 -10.21 -6.03 -10.87
CA GLY A 470 -11.66 -6.05 -10.69
C GLY A 470 -12.26 -7.45 -10.69
N GLY A 471 -11.88 -8.30 -11.65
CA GLY A 471 -12.33 -9.70 -11.70
C GLY A 471 -11.94 -10.52 -10.46
N PRO A 472 -10.65 -10.59 -10.07
CA PRO A 472 -10.20 -11.25 -8.85
C PRO A 472 -10.82 -10.69 -7.55
N VAL A 473 -11.03 -9.38 -7.45
CA VAL A 473 -11.69 -8.76 -6.28
C VAL A 473 -13.15 -9.21 -6.19
N LEU A 474 -13.88 -9.22 -7.31
CA LEU A 474 -15.25 -9.72 -7.39
C LEU A 474 -15.33 -11.21 -6.99
N GLU A 475 -14.45 -12.04 -7.54
CA GLU A 475 -14.41 -13.47 -7.21
C GLU A 475 -14.15 -13.70 -5.73
N ARG A 476 -13.24 -12.94 -5.14
CA ARG A 476 -12.98 -13.00 -3.72
C ARG A 476 -14.16 -12.53 -2.88
N ALA A 477 -14.85 -11.50 -3.31
CA ALA A 477 -16.08 -11.04 -2.67
C ALA A 477 -17.15 -12.15 -2.67
N CYS A 478 -17.42 -12.77 -3.82
CA CYS A 478 -18.39 -13.84 -3.96
C CYS A 478 -18.04 -15.07 -3.10
N THR A 479 -16.77 -15.51 -3.14
CA THR A 479 -16.32 -16.70 -2.36
C THR A 479 -16.34 -16.47 -0.85
N HIS A 480 -16.46 -15.23 -0.38
CA HIS A 480 -16.51 -14.88 1.05
C HIS A 480 -17.84 -14.25 1.47
N ALA A 481 -18.79 -14.03 0.54
CA ALA A 481 -20.07 -13.39 0.84
C ALA A 481 -20.92 -14.17 1.86
N ALA A 482 -20.70 -15.46 1.99
CA ALA A 482 -21.34 -16.29 3.00
C ALA A 482 -20.72 -16.12 4.43
N GLY A 483 -19.55 -15.49 4.54
CA GLY A 483 -18.83 -15.36 5.80
C GLY A 483 -18.25 -16.70 6.31
N PRO A 484 -17.73 -16.74 7.53
CA PRO A 484 -17.13 -17.94 8.14
C PRO A 484 -18.19 -18.83 8.80
N TYR A 485 -19.29 -19.08 8.12
CA TYR A 485 -20.43 -19.81 8.67
C TYR A 485 -20.73 -21.07 7.85
N HIS A 486 -21.34 -22.06 8.52
CA HIS A 486 -21.79 -23.28 7.89
C HIS A 486 -23.23 -23.16 7.43
N TYR A 487 -23.49 -23.49 6.16
CA TYR A 487 -24.81 -23.75 5.58
C TYR A 487 -24.70 -24.51 4.27
N GLU A 488 -25.69 -25.34 4.00
CA GLU A 488 -25.66 -26.24 2.86
C GLU A 488 -26.14 -25.60 1.55
N ASN A 489 -26.94 -24.54 1.64
CA ASN A 489 -27.59 -23.95 0.49
C ASN A 489 -27.20 -22.49 0.32
N PHE A 490 -26.58 -22.14 -0.79
CA PHE A 490 -26.30 -20.76 -1.15
C PHE A 490 -26.27 -20.58 -2.67
N GLU A 491 -26.60 -19.39 -3.12
CA GLU A 491 -26.46 -18.93 -4.49
C GLU A 491 -25.94 -17.49 -4.47
N ILE A 492 -24.76 -17.27 -5.02
CA ILE A 492 -24.07 -15.97 -5.03
C ILE A 492 -23.68 -15.67 -6.46
N GLU A 493 -24.18 -14.55 -6.98
CA GLU A 493 -23.91 -14.04 -8.31
C GLU A 493 -23.23 -12.68 -8.22
N GLY A 494 -22.14 -12.50 -8.98
CA GLY A 494 -21.37 -11.28 -9.00
C GLY A 494 -21.14 -10.74 -10.39
N THR A 495 -21.23 -9.41 -10.57
CA THR A 495 -20.88 -8.72 -11.81
C THR A 495 -20.08 -7.46 -11.53
N ALA A 496 -18.92 -7.31 -12.18
CA ALA A 496 -18.12 -6.09 -12.17
C ALA A 496 -18.32 -5.32 -13.47
N TYR A 497 -18.58 -4.02 -13.38
CA TYR A 497 -18.79 -3.17 -14.53
C TYR A 497 -17.64 -2.17 -14.71
N TYR A 498 -17.27 -1.93 -15.97
CA TYR A 498 -16.47 -0.78 -16.36
C TYR A 498 -17.32 0.49 -16.30
N THR A 499 -16.72 1.58 -15.85
CA THR A 499 -17.28 2.94 -15.90
C THR A 499 -16.17 3.94 -16.27
N ASN A 500 -16.53 5.21 -16.52
CA ASN A 500 -15.53 6.26 -16.74
C ASN A 500 -15.05 6.94 -15.42
N ASN A 501 -15.16 6.22 -14.31
CA ASN A 501 -14.61 6.60 -13.01
C ASN A 501 -13.11 6.28 -12.93
N PRO A 502 -12.37 6.81 -11.93
CA PRO A 502 -11.02 6.35 -11.63
C PRO A 502 -10.99 4.82 -11.49
N PRO A 503 -9.91 4.13 -11.89
CA PRO A 503 -9.84 2.68 -11.80
C PRO A 503 -9.99 2.20 -10.35
N ALA A 504 -10.54 1.01 -10.17
CA ALA A 504 -10.54 0.29 -8.92
C ALA A 504 -9.65 -0.96 -9.02
N GLY A 505 -8.92 -1.28 -7.96
CA GLY A 505 -7.96 -2.37 -7.95
C GLY A 505 -7.82 -3.02 -6.59
N ALA A 506 -6.63 -3.52 -6.30
CA ALA A 506 -6.34 -4.12 -5.01
C ALA A 506 -6.48 -3.10 -3.88
N PHE A 507 -7.22 -3.46 -2.84
CA PHE A 507 -7.22 -2.76 -1.58
C PHE A 507 -7.35 -3.77 -0.45
N ARG A 508 -6.61 -3.60 0.66
CA ARG A 508 -6.58 -4.47 1.85
C ARG A 508 -7.97 -5.02 2.20
N GLY A 509 -8.11 -6.36 2.19
CA GLY A 509 -9.39 -7.07 2.27
C GLY A 509 -9.86 -7.64 0.93
N PHE A 510 -9.60 -6.97 -0.21
CA PHE A 510 -9.73 -7.49 -1.57
C PHE A 510 -11.12 -8.06 -1.86
N GLY A 511 -12.19 -7.28 -1.61
CA GLY A 511 -13.59 -7.69 -1.79
C GLY A 511 -14.26 -8.28 -0.53
N VAL A 512 -13.49 -8.92 0.34
CA VAL A 512 -14.04 -9.56 1.57
C VAL A 512 -14.63 -8.54 2.52
N THR A 513 -14.02 -7.37 2.70
CA THR A 513 -14.49 -6.35 3.65
C THR A 513 -15.87 -5.82 3.30
N GLN A 514 -16.19 -5.70 2.01
CA GLN A 514 -17.48 -5.24 1.54
C GLN A 514 -18.59 -6.27 1.83
N THR A 515 -18.37 -7.52 1.42
CA THR A 515 -19.35 -8.59 1.67
C THR A 515 -19.45 -8.96 3.16
N CYS A 516 -18.36 -8.89 3.92
CA CYS A 516 -18.37 -9.08 5.36
C CYS A 516 -19.29 -8.06 6.06
N PHE A 517 -19.23 -6.78 5.67
CA PHE A 517 -20.14 -5.76 6.20
C PHE A 517 -21.61 -6.15 6.00
N ALA A 518 -21.97 -6.57 4.78
CA ALA A 518 -23.33 -6.95 4.46
C ALA A 518 -23.78 -8.20 5.24
N THR A 519 -22.98 -9.26 5.24
CA THR A 519 -23.30 -10.53 5.90
C THR A 519 -23.41 -10.38 7.42
N GLU A 520 -22.48 -9.68 8.06
CA GLU A 520 -22.48 -9.48 9.51
C GLU A 520 -23.63 -8.58 9.98
N THR A 521 -24.00 -7.59 9.15
CA THR A 521 -25.19 -6.75 9.43
C THR A 521 -26.48 -7.57 9.28
N LEU A 522 -26.57 -8.38 8.21
CA LEU A 522 -27.73 -9.24 7.98
C LEU A 522 -27.93 -10.27 9.12
N LEU A 523 -26.83 -10.81 9.66
CA LEU A 523 -26.87 -11.71 10.83
C LEU A 523 -27.40 -10.99 12.09
N ASN A 524 -27.02 -9.74 12.33
CA ASN A 524 -27.56 -8.97 13.44
C ASN A 524 -29.08 -8.78 13.31
N MET A 525 -29.53 -8.40 12.10
CA MET A 525 -30.97 -8.26 11.81
C MET A 525 -31.70 -9.60 11.99
N MET A 526 -31.08 -10.72 11.60
CA MET A 526 -31.66 -12.05 11.77
C MET A 526 -31.70 -12.46 13.24
N ALA A 527 -30.67 -12.18 14.04
CA ALA A 527 -30.66 -12.44 15.48
C ALA A 527 -31.83 -11.74 16.18
N ASP A 528 -32.06 -10.45 15.85
CA ASP A 528 -33.21 -9.69 16.36
C ASP A 528 -34.54 -10.32 15.97
N LYS A 529 -34.67 -10.79 14.73
CA LYS A 529 -35.90 -11.40 14.22
C LYS A 529 -36.19 -12.76 14.84
N VAL A 530 -35.18 -13.55 15.12
CA VAL A 530 -35.28 -14.84 15.81
C VAL A 530 -35.49 -14.65 17.32
N GLY A 531 -35.00 -13.55 17.90
CA GLY A 531 -35.06 -13.23 19.33
C GLY A 531 -33.91 -13.83 20.16
N ILE A 532 -32.73 -13.99 19.50
CA ILE A 532 -31.48 -14.44 20.14
C ILE A 532 -30.42 -13.34 20.06
N THR A 533 -29.33 -13.51 20.80
CA THR A 533 -28.25 -12.50 20.74
C THR A 533 -27.43 -12.57 19.44
N PRO A 534 -26.84 -11.46 18.99
CA PRO A 534 -25.86 -11.46 17.89
C PRO A 534 -24.67 -12.40 18.09
N TRP A 535 -24.26 -12.65 19.35
CA TRP A 535 -23.24 -13.66 19.67
C TRP A 535 -23.77 -15.07 19.40
N GLU A 536 -24.99 -15.37 19.84
CA GLU A 536 -25.57 -16.71 19.78
C GLU A 536 -25.81 -17.18 18.35
N ILE A 537 -26.33 -16.31 17.47
CA ILE A 537 -26.55 -16.68 16.06
C ILE A 537 -25.24 -17.02 15.36
N ARG A 538 -24.14 -16.29 15.68
CA ARG A 538 -22.81 -16.58 15.15
C ARG A 538 -22.24 -17.89 15.67
N TYR A 539 -22.36 -18.15 16.97
CA TYR A 539 -21.86 -19.36 17.60
C TYR A 539 -22.54 -20.63 17.07
N ARG A 540 -23.85 -20.56 16.86
CA ARG A 540 -24.63 -21.68 16.27
C ARG A 540 -24.20 -22.01 14.87
N ASN A 541 -23.96 -21.01 14.06
CA ASN A 541 -23.65 -21.15 12.64
C ASN A 541 -22.15 -21.10 12.33
N ALA A 542 -21.29 -20.91 13.34
CA ALA A 542 -19.83 -20.85 13.13
C ALA A 542 -19.32 -22.13 12.45
N ILE A 543 -18.48 -21.96 11.44
CA ILE A 543 -17.86 -23.09 10.75
C ILE A 543 -16.93 -23.87 11.67
N ARG A 544 -16.93 -25.18 11.58
CA ARG A 544 -16.18 -26.12 12.43
C ARG A 544 -15.31 -27.05 11.60
N PRO A 545 -14.22 -27.63 12.18
CA PRO A 545 -13.38 -28.61 11.50
C PRO A 545 -14.19 -29.72 10.83
N GLY A 546 -13.84 -30.03 9.58
CA GLY A 546 -14.53 -31.01 8.72
C GLY A 546 -15.66 -30.43 7.87
N GLU A 547 -16.13 -29.22 8.13
CA GLU A 547 -17.14 -28.53 7.32
C GLU A 547 -16.53 -27.85 6.08
N VAL A 548 -17.37 -27.43 5.14
CA VAL A 548 -16.94 -26.98 3.83
C VAL A 548 -17.34 -25.52 3.62
N LEU A 549 -16.37 -24.66 3.35
CA LEU A 549 -16.57 -23.27 2.94
C LEU A 549 -17.24 -23.14 1.55
N PRO A 550 -17.79 -21.99 1.18
CA PRO A 550 -18.38 -21.77 -0.14
C PRO A 550 -17.44 -22.04 -1.31
N ASN A 551 -16.15 -21.75 -1.15
CA ASN A 551 -15.11 -22.02 -2.16
C ASN A 551 -14.73 -23.52 -2.30
N GLY A 552 -15.37 -24.41 -1.51
CA GLY A 552 -15.09 -25.85 -1.54
C GLY A 552 -13.96 -26.30 -0.61
N GLN A 553 -13.30 -25.40 0.11
CA GLN A 553 -12.27 -25.75 1.09
C GLN A 553 -12.91 -26.48 2.29
N ILE A 554 -12.42 -27.67 2.60
CA ILE A 554 -12.71 -28.37 3.86
C ILE A 554 -11.81 -27.74 4.92
N VAL A 555 -12.41 -27.22 5.98
CA VAL A 555 -11.64 -26.61 7.07
C VAL A 555 -11.11 -27.68 8.03
N ASP A 556 -9.91 -27.45 8.54
CA ASP A 556 -9.21 -28.38 9.43
C ASP A 556 -9.19 -27.87 10.88
N ASP A 557 -8.44 -28.57 11.74
CA ASP A 557 -8.32 -28.27 13.17
C ASP A 557 -7.66 -26.89 13.47
N SER A 558 -7.11 -26.21 12.43
CA SER A 558 -6.59 -24.83 12.59
C SER A 558 -7.70 -23.77 12.59
N THR A 559 -8.95 -24.14 12.40
CA THR A 559 -10.12 -23.27 12.35
C THR A 559 -10.54 -22.87 13.76
N GLY A 560 -10.09 -21.70 14.20
CA GLY A 560 -10.30 -21.18 15.58
C GLY A 560 -11.49 -20.23 15.74
N LEU A 561 -12.54 -20.28 14.89
CA LEU A 561 -13.64 -19.32 14.96
C LEU A 561 -14.47 -19.49 16.25
N VAL A 562 -14.77 -20.73 16.63
CA VAL A 562 -15.55 -21.05 17.83
C VAL A 562 -14.81 -20.56 19.07
N GLU A 563 -13.52 -20.87 19.18
CA GLU A 563 -12.66 -20.45 20.30
C GLU A 563 -12.55 -18.91 20.41
N THR A 564 -12.51 -18.19 19.27
CA THR A 564 -12.51 -16.71 19.30
C THR A 564 -13.83 -16.14 19.80
N LEU A 565 -14.97 -16.77 19.45
CA LEU A 565 -16.29 -16.39 19.96
C LEU A 565 -16.41 -16.67 21.47
N GLU A 566 -15.93 -17.83 21.93
CA GLU A 566 -15.91 -18.21 23.35
C GLU A 566 -15.01 -17.27 24.16
N ALA A 567 -13.85 -16.88 23.63
CA ALA A 567 -12.90 -16.00 24.32
C ALA A 567 -13.46 -14.60 24.64
N VAL A 568 -14.42 -14.10 23.85
CA VAL A 568 -15.05 -12.78 24.07
C VAL A 568 -16.41 -12.87 24.77
N LYS A 569 -16.90 -14.07 25.06
CA LYS A 569 -18.26 -14.31 25.56
C LYS A 569 -18.54 -13.62 26.90
N GLU A 570 -17.63 -13.74 27.86
CA GLU A 570 -17.77 -13.14 29.18
C GLU A 570 -17.86 -11.62 29.14
N ASP A 571 -16.95 -10.99 28.40
CA ASP A 571 -16.93 -9.53 28.21
C ASP A 571 -18.19 -9.05 27.47
N TYR A 572 -18.63 -9.79 26.45
CA TYR A 572 -19.84 -9.50 25.69
C TYR A 572 -21.08 -9.54 26.60
N ASP A 573 -21.27 -10.62 27.39
CA ASP A 573 -22.39 -10.78 28.30
C ASP A 573 -22.39 -9.72 29.42
N ALA A 574 -21.22 -9.42 29.97
CA ALA A 574 -21.08 -8.37 30.97
C ALA A 574 -21.47 -6.98 30.45
N ALA A 575 -21.07 -6.66 29.19
CA ALA A 575 -21.44 -5.40 28.55
C ALA A 575 -22.95 -5.34 28.27
N MET A 576 -23.55 -6.41 27.77
CA MET A 576 -25.00 -6.52 27.55
C MET A 576 -25.78 -6.36 28.85
N ALA A 577 -25.40 -7.05 29.92
CA ALA A 577 -26.03 -6.98 31.25
C ALA A 577 -25.93 -5.57 31.88
N ALA A 578 -24.84 -4.84 31.56
CA ALA A 578 -24.63 -3.47 32.01
C ALA A 578 -25.39 -2.43 31.14
N GLY A 579 -26.11 -2.84 30.11
CA GLY A 579 -26.80 -1.96 29.17
C GLY A 579 -25.85 -1.09 28.34
N LYS A 580 -24.59 -1.49 28.18
CA LYS A 580 -23.62 -0.79 27.32
C LYS A 580 -23.88 -1.13 25.87
N PRO A 581 -23.70 -0.16 24.93
CA PRO A 581 -23.66 -0.48 23.52
C PRO A 581 -22.54 -1.47 23.23
N VAL A 582 -22.89 -2.62 22.65
CA VAL A 582 -21.92 -3.66 22.27
C VAL A 582 -22.28 -4.20 20.89
N GLY A 583 -21.26 -4.39 20.06
CA GLY A 583 -21.38 -5.03 18.75
C GLY A 583 -20.42 -6.20 18.64
N ILE A 584 -20.79 -7.20 17.84
CA ILE A 584 -19.95 -8.34 17.50
C ILE A 584 -20.00 -8.59 16.00
N GLY A 585 -18.85 -8.94 15.41
CA GLY A 585 -18.70 -9.33 14.02
C GLY A 585 -17.61 -10.36 13.88
N CYS A 586 -17.74 -11.27 12.94
CA CYS A 586 -16.75 -12.27 12.58
C CYS A 586 -16.25 -12.01 11.16
N ALA A 587 -15.00 -12.36 10.90
CA ALA A 587 -14.43 -12.27 9.58
C ALA A 587 -13.44 -13.40 9.32
N MET A 588 -13.37 -13.86 8.11
CA MET A 588 -12.28 -14.69 7.62
C MET A 588 -11.61 -14.02 6.42
N LYS A 589 -10.31 -14.27 6.26
CA LYS A 589 -9.56 -13.84 5.09
C LYS A 589 -8.51 -14.90 4.77
N ASN A 590 -8.44 -15.30 3.51
CA ASN A 590 -7.39 -16.20 3.06
C ASN A 590 -6.01 -15.57 3.23
N ALA A 591 -5.00 -16.37 3.51
CA ALA A 591 -3.60 -16.08 3.24
C ALA A 591 -3.29 -16.54 1.81
N GLY A 592 -2.53 -15.72 1.06
CA GLY A 592 -2.30 -15.96 -0.36
C GLY A 592 -3.24 -15.17 -1.27
N VAL A 593 -2.86 -15.02 -2.54
CA VAL A 593 -3.67 -14.34 -3.56
C VAL A 593 -4.80 -15.25 -4.02
N GLY A 594 -4.51 -16.47 -4.44
CA GLY A 594 -5.50 -17.43 -4.96
C GLY A 594 -6.23 -16.87 -6.19
N VAL A 595 -7.49 -17.25 -6.38
CA VAL A 595 -8.36 -16.80 -7.51
C VAL A 595 -7.68 -16.97 -8.88
N GLY A 596 -6.99 -18.10 -9.08
CA GLY A 596 -6.28 -18.40 -10.33
C GLY A 596 -4.91 -17.74 -10.49
N ILE A 597 -4.48 -16.90 -9.56
CA ILE A 597 -3.16 -16.26 -9.58
C ILE A 597 -2.17 -17.14 -8.78
N PRO A 598 -1.04 -17.58 -9.36
CA PRO A 598 -0.08 -18.43 -8.67
C PRO A 598 0.56 -17.73 -7.46
N ASP A 599 0.63 -18.44 -6.34
CA ASP A 599 1.35 -18.00 -5.14
C ASP A 599 2.75 -18.64 -5.11
N THR A 600 3.71 -18.01 -5.77
CA THR A 600 5.10 -18.47 -5.82
C THR A 600 5.97 -17.68 -4.85
N GLY A 601 6.67 -18.34 -3.95
CA GLY A 601 7.68 -17.75 -3.07
C GLY A 601 9.09 -18.18 -3.48
N ARG A 602 10.03 -17.23 -3.53
CA ARG A 602 11.44 -17.50 -3.82
C ARG A 602 12.34 -16.63 -2.92
N VAL A 603 13.36 -17.28 -2.37
CA VAL A 603 14.40 -16.65 -1.56
C VAL A 603 15.74 -17.18 -1.99
N LYS A 604 16.73 -16.33 -2.03
CA LYS A 604 18.14 -16.65 -2.27
C LYS A 604 18.96 -16.20 -1.08
N LEU A 605 19.75 -17.11 -0.52
CA LEU A 605 20.68 -16.86 0.58
C LEU A 605 22.11 -16.92 0.05
N ILE A 606 22.89 -15.87 0.30
CA ILE A 606 24.29 -15.74 -0.14
C ILE A 606 25.11 -15.27 1.04
N VAL A 607 26.26 -15.91 1.27
CA VAL A 607 27.31 -15.33 2.11
C VAL A 607 28.14 -14.43 1.20
N GLU A 608 28.14 -13.13 1.49
CA GLU A 608 28.86 -12.12 0.71
C GLU A 608 30.28 -11.89 1.26
N ASP A 609 31.03 -10.98 0.63
CA ASP A 609 32.42 -10.68 0.98
C ASP A 609 32.59 -10.07 2.40
N ASP A 610 31.52 -9.55 3.00
CA ASP A 610 31.47 -9.08 4.39
C ASP A 610 31.28 -10.20 5.41
N GLU A 611 31.34 -11.47 4.96
CA GLU A 611 31.16 -12.68 5.76
C GLU A 611 29.76 -12.82 6.41
N LYS A 612 28.76 -12.02 5.96
CA LYS A 612 27.37 -12.09 6.45
C LYS A 612 26.47 -12.84 5.47
N LEU A 613 25.38 -13.37 6.01
CA LEU A 613 24.35 -14.03 5.23
C LEU A 613 23.35 -13.00 4.70
N HIS A 614 23.36 -12.74 3.41
CA HIS A 614 22.44 -11.85 2.73
C HIS A 614 21.19 -12.59 2.25
N ILE A 615 20.01 -11.97 2.47
CA ILE A 615 18.70 -12.47 2.06
C ILE A 615 18.24 -11.68 0.86
N TYR A 616 18.06 -12.34 -0.28
CA TYR A 616 17.51 -11.76 -1.50
C TYR A 616 16.15 -12.35 -1.83
N SER A 617 15.15 -11.50 -2.05
CA SER A 617 13.81 -11.87 -2.49
C SER A 617 13.16 -10.73 -3.26
N GLY A 618 12.44 -11.05 -4.34
CA GLY A 618 11.62 -10.10 -5.09
C GLY A 618 10.36 -9.63 -4.35
N ALA A 619 10.10 -10.15 -3.15
CA ALA A 619 8.98 -9.72 -2.31
C ALA A 619 9.23 -8.32 -1.73
N SER A 620 8.33 -7.38 -2.01
CA SER A 620 8.43 -5.99 -1.54
C SER A 620 8.05 -5.84 -0.07
N CYS A 621 8.86 -5.12 0.72
CA CYS A 621 8.52 -4.69 2.07
C CYS A 621 7.85 -3.31 2.02
N ILE A 622 6.53 -3.27 2.11
CA ILE A 622 5.71 -2.04 2.05
C ILE A 622 5.42 -1.41 3.44
N GLY A 623 6.15 -1.85 4.46
CA GLY A 623 5.98 -1.43 5.85
C GLY A 623 5.52 -2.52 6.81
N GLN A 624 5.06 -3.67 6.30
CA GLN A 624 4.54 -4.79 7.09
C GLN A 624 5.60 -5.56 7.91
N GLY A 625 6.91 -5.36 7.60
CA GLY A 625 8.00 -5.97 8.38
C GLY A 625 8.56 -7.26 7.80
N LEU A 626 8.45 -7.46 6.50
CA LEU A 626 8.93 -8.68 5.83
C LEU A 626 10.39 -8.99 6.16
N GLY A 627 11.30 -8.00 6.09
CA GLY A 627 12.72 -8.21 6.39
C GLY A 627 12.95 -8.78 7.79
N THR A 628 12.27 -8.23 8.80
CA THR A 628 12.34 -8.73 10.18
C THR A 628 11.85 -10.18 10.29
N VAL A 629 10.73 -10.52 9.62
CA VAL A 629 10.20 -11.89 9.62
C VAL A 629 11.16 -12.86 8.94
N LEU A 630 11.78 -12.49 7.83
CA LEU A 630 12.75 -13.36 7.14
C LEU A 630 14.00 -13.58 7.99
N VAL A 631 14.49 -12.56 8.71
CA VAL A 631 15.58 -12.72 9.67
C VAL A 631 15.17 -13.68 10.79
N GLN A 632 13.97 -13.52 11.36
CA GLN A 632 13.46 -14.46 12.36
C GLN A 632 13.33 -15.89 11.81
N MET A 633 12.94 -16.07 10.55
CA MET A 633 12.89 -17.38 9.90
C MET A 633 14.28 -18.03 9.86
N ILE A 634 15.33 -17.29 9.53
CA ILE A 634 16.69 -17.81 9.49
C ILE A 634 17.17 -18.17 10.90
N VAL A 635 17.06 -17.26 11.86
CA VAL A 635 17.47 -17.52 13.25
C VAL A 635 16.73 -18.74 13.85
N THR A 636 15.45 -18.92 13.50
CA THR A 636 14.66 -20.07 13.98
C THR A 636 15.12 -21.41 13.37
N ASN A 637 15.63 -21.40 12.15
CA ASN A 637 15.92 -22.63 11.39
C ASN A 637 17.43 -22.88 11.21
N THR A 638 18.29 -22.05 11.81
CA THR A 638 19.75 -22.16 11.75
C THR A 638 20.38 -21.68 13.07
N ASP A 639 21.68 -21.91 13.25
CA ASP A 639 22.45 -21.37 14.38
C ASP A 639 23.05 -19.98 14.09
N ILE A 640 22.65 -19.32 12.99
CA ILE A 640 23.17 -18.01 12.57
C ILE A 640 22.53 -16.92 13.44
N ARG A 641 23.38 -16.05 14.02
CA ARG A 641 22.91 -14.94 14.85
C ARG A 641 22.35 -13.81 13.98
N GLN A 642 21.39 -13.06 14.53
CA GLN A 642 20.75 -11.96 13.83
C GLN A 642 21.73 -10.91 13.27
N GLU A 643 22.80 -10.59 13.99
CA GLU A 643 23.82 -9.62 13.62
C GLU A 643 24.66 -10.03 12.39
N ASP A 644 24.69 -11.34 12.08
CA ASP A 644 25.35 -11.92 10.93
C ASP A 644 24.42 -12.06 9.71
N ILE A 645 23.19 -11.48 9.76
CA ILE A 645 22.19 -11.56 8.70
C ILE A 645 21.87 -10.16 8.16
N VAL A 646 21.91 -9.99 6.85
CA VAL A 646 21.56 -8.76 6.14
C VAL A 646 20.32 -9.00 5.28
N TYR A 647 19.28 -8.20 5.44
CA TYR A 647 18.12 -8.20 4.57
C TYR A 647 18.29 -7.18 3.45
N GLU A 648 18.32 -7.67 2.22
CA GLU A 648 18.41 -6.84 1.03
C GLU A 648 17.01 -6.40 0.55
N ARG A 649 16.90 -5.13 0.13
CA ARG A 649 15.66 -4.65 -0.49
C ARG A 649 15.44 -5.34 -1.84
N SER A 650 14.18 -5.58 -2.19
CA SER A 650 13.81 -6.20 -3.46
C SER A 650 14.45 -5.47 -4.64
N ASN A 651 15.14 -6.24 -5.48
CA ASN A 651 15.76 -5.78 -6.72
C ASN A 651 15.59 -6.86 -7.80
N THR A 652 15.80 -6.51 -9.08
CA THR A 652 15.49 -7.42 -10.18
C THR A 652 16.70 -8.12 -10.81
N TRP A 653 17.93 -7.77 -10.42
CA TRP A 653 19.14 -8.38 -10.99
C TRP A 653 19.72 -9.54 -10.18
N ILE A 654 19.41 -9.62 -8.87
CA ILE A 654 19.90 -10.70 -8.00
C ILE A 654 18.77 -11.37 -7.23
N SER A 655 17.73 -10.63 -6.82
CA SER A 655 16.58 -11.18 -6.10
C SER A 655 15.70 -12.01 -7.04
N PRO A 656 15.37 -13.27 -6.70
CA PRO A 656 14.45 -14.06 -7.51
C PRO A 656 13.03 -13.49 -7.39
N ASP A 657 12.27 -13.50 -8.48
CA ASP A 657 10.86 -13.09 -8.45
C ASP A 657 10.07 -13.94 -7.45
N SER A 658 9.49 -13.30 -6.46
CA SER A 658 8.69 -13.92 -5.40
C SER A 658 7.21 -13.48 -5.47
N GLY A 659 6.80 -12.94 -6.58
CA GLY A 659 5.45 -12.41 -6.82
C GLY A 659 5.13 -11.14 -6.04
N THR A 660 4.00 -10.54 -6.38
CA THR A 660 3.53 -9.28 -5.78
C THR A 660 3.24 -9.43 -4.29
N THR A 661 3.62 -8.44 -3.50
CA THR A 661 3.23 -8.32 -2.09
C THR A 661 1.76 -7.93 -1.99
N SER A 662 0.90 -8.95 -1.94
CA SER A 662 -0.56 -8.86 -1.90
C SER A 662 -1.14 -10.00 -1.05
N GLY A 663 -2.44 -10.00 -0.77
CA GLY A 663 -3.18 -11.13 -0.22
C GLY A 663 -2.66 -11.72 1.10
N SER A 664 -1.87 -10.99 1.89
CA SER A 664 -1.23 -11.47 3.14
C SER A 664 -0.35 -12.73 2.94
N ARG A 665 0.30 -12.86 1.77
CA ARG A 665 1.02 -14.06 1.35
C ARG A 665 2.46 -14.16 1.84
N GLN A 666 3.11 -13.04 2.21
CA GLN A 666 4.56 -13.02 2.34
C GLN A 666 5.11 -13.91 3.47
N THR A 667 4.52 -13.86 4.67
CA THR A 667 4.97 -14.74 5.77
C THR A 667 4.74 -16.22 5.43
N LEU A 668 3.59 -16.56 4.83
CA LEU A 668 3.27 -17.94 4.46
C LEU A 668 4.13 -18.44 3.29
N VAL A 669 4.15 -17.71 2.17
CA VAL A 669 4.70 -18.20 0.90
C VAL A 669 6.20 -17.92 0.82
N THR A 670 6.62 -16.63 1.00
CA THR A 670 8.05 -16.27 0.96
C THR A 670 8.78 -16.75 2.22
N GLY A 671 8.11 -16.74 3.39
CA GLY A 671 8.67 -17.30 4.63
C GLY A 671 8.93 -18.79 4.52
N GLU A 672 8.01 -19.59 3.93
CA GLU A 672 8.24 -21.01 3.68
C GLU A 672 9.41 -21.25 2.68
N ALA A 673 9.52 -20.40 1.64
CA ALA A 673 10.67 -20.46 0.75
C ALA A 673 11.99 -20.18 1.49
N CYS A 674 11.98 -19.23 2.43
CA CYS A 674 13.12 -18.94 3.30
C CYS A 674 13.47 -20.14 4.20
N ARG A 675 12.48 -20.73 4.86
CA ARG A 675 12.66 -21.93 5.70
C ARG A 675 13.30 -23.09 4.91
N ARG A 676 12.80 -23.35 3.70
CA ARG A 676 13.39 -24.38 2.81
C ARG A 676 14.80 -24.03 2.34
N ALA A 677 15.11 -22.74 2.18
CA ALA A 677 16.46 -22.32 1.86
C ALA A 677 17.43 -22.56 3.03
N CYS A 678 17.00 -22.35 4.27
CA CYS A 678 17.76 -22.68 5.48
C CYS A 678 18.07 -24.18 5.57
N GLU A 679 17.09 -25.05 5.33
CA GLU A 679 17.31 -26.54 5.30
C GLU A 679 18.36 -26.96 4.24
N LYS A 680 18.38 -26.27 3.09
CA LYS A 680 19.41 -26.55 2.07
C LYS A 680 20.78 -26.03 2.46
N LEU A 681 20.86 -24.90 3.15
CA LEU A 681 22.09 -24.34 3.66
C LEU A 681 22.72 -25.31 4.69
N ASP A 682 21.94 -25.78 5.66
CA ASP A 682 22.37 -26.71 6.71
C ASP A 682 22.89 -28.03 6.15
N ARG A 683 22.18 -28.66 5.20
CA ARG A 683 22.60 -29.90 4.55
C ARG A 683 23.91 -29.77 3.78
N LYS A 684 24.29 -28.58 3.30
CA LYS A 684 25.58 -28.35 2.64
C LYS A 684 26.69 -28.09 3.63
N SER A 685 26.44 -27.39 4.72
CA SER A 685 27.44 -27.17 5.78
C SER A 685 27.86 -28.50 6.42
N THR A 686 26.93 -29.43 6.62
CA THR A 686 27.22 -30.80 7.11
C THR A 686 28.03 -31.64 6.14
N ARG A 687 27.94 -31.41 4.81
CA ARG A 687 28.75 -32.09 3.80
C ARG A 687 30.13 -31.47 3.56
N LEU A 688 30.29 -30.17 3.88
CA LEU A 688 31.51 -29.41 3.63
C LEU A 688 32.52 -29.42 4.78
N ASN A 689 32.20 -30.04 5.92
CA ASN A 689 33.15 -30.25 7.02
C ASN A 689 34.34 -31.20 6.64
N SER A 690 34.51 -31.52 5.35
CA SER A 690 35.65 -32.29 4.83
C SER A 690 36.49 -31.55 3.78
N SER A 691 36.21 -30.29 3.40
CA SER A 691 37.06 -29.47 2.53
C SER A 691 36.73 -27.97 2.65
N HIS A 692 37.79 -27.18 2.82
CA HIS A 692 37.74 -25.71 2.90
C HIS A 692 37.32 -25.07 1.57
N GLU A 693 36.01 -25.00 1.26
CA GLU A 693 35.46 -24.08 0.27
C GLU A 693 34.03 -23.74 0.64
N TRP A 694 33.81 -22.56 1.17
CA TRP A 694 32.50 -21.95 1.38
C TRP A 694 31.99 -21.39 0.05
N ILE A 695 31.14 -22.12 -0.64
CA ILE A 695 30.51 -21.62 -1.87
C ILE A 695 29.01 -21.45 -1.63
N SER A 696 28.74 -20.33 -1.55
CA SER A 696 27.77 -19.38 -1.77
C SER A 696 27.06 -19.37 -3.10
N ARG A 697 26.01 -19.83 -3.38
CA ARG A 697 24.93 -19.56 -4.34
C ARG A 697 23.94 -20.71 -4.33
N MET A 698 22.85 -20.51 -3.61
CA MET A 698 21.73 -21.45 -3.71
C MET A 698 20.46 -20.72 -4.16
N PRO A 699 19.96 -20.98 -5.38
CA PRO A 699 18.59 -20.68 -5.67
C PRO A 699 17.69 -21.63 -4.87
N SER A 700 16.87 -21.11 -3.97
CA SER A 700 15.76 -21.85 -3.42
C SER A 700 14.53 -21.54 -4.26
N SER A 701 14.10 -22.49 -5.09
CA SER A 701 12.76 -22.47 -5.66
C SER A 701 11.92 -23.43 -4.84
N ALA A 702 10.86 -22.93 -4.21
CA ALA A 702 9.81 -23.75 -3.65
C ALA A 702 8.64 -23.82 -4.63
#